data_d644aef2cbf9a7c67eca1bad57c3c10c
#
_entry.id   d644aef2cbf9a7c67eca1bad57c3c10c
#
_cell.length_a   1.000
_cell.length_b   1.000
_cell.length_c   1.000
_cell.angle_alpha   90.00
_cell.angle_beta   90.00
_cell.angle_gamma   90.00
#
_symmetry.space_group_name_H-M   'P 1'
#
loop_
_entity.id
_entity.type
_entity.pdbx_description
1 polymer ?
#
loop_
_entity_poly.entity_id
_entity_poly.type
_entity_poly.pdbx_seq_one_letter_code
_entity_poly.pdbx_strand_id
1 'polypeptide(L)'
;MLHRPRSTPLRSVSAAVLIALVSATVSGAQAAIGFELASAAKLDEIEVKGVAPTPLKRAARAASRLDVPLLQQPISADVIDADSLRARSDASFNEALEQAPGLVPAYSFGVINISGRGFSGVFNSPILFDGVRYPGWQVTPRLTLNYQQVEVLRGPAALTAGQGSVAGAINLVPRRADGRAGSNVYLGYGRYGTTTAALGSGGSVGGGGLAWRLDASHQQSGERGSFGYARDTSFEFRHVNAELAAPVSDTLRLSLAFEHFLDDGEGYFGTPLINGRIDPSLRDINYNVIDDAIRMDVDWLRARAEWQPSDNLRAALVLFGNREDRYYRNAEVNTWQPATGLIRRSDYLEISHDQTLRGAVADVAWSHTLFGRAHQLVFGLQADRNDHDRSSDSPFRYTDAVDLRDPVRGVYTSLDTFQPRTATDIEQRSVFVESALDLAPRWRLITGLRHDRSEVDSLNVVSGLRFDKRYSAGSYRLGLTFSPSERTTLYGSLATSSEAPAQITTLGLANASFDLTDSEQVELGVKHSCGRVDWTLALYDIARTNLLSRDPDDPNRLIQVGEQAARGVEASLRMPIGERLRVEASAALLDAKFERFDEVVGGVAVSRRGNDPVAVPERIGTVWAFYSARPNLEFGLGLRGVGESAANTANTLYLPGYATVDALLRYDAPLGRFSLRLRNLDDRVYATRPYGAGQFMLGEPRWYELTWQRSF
;
A
#
# COMPACT_ATOMS: atom_id res chain seq x y z
N MET A 1 21.44 -18.89 32.30
CA MET A 1 22.23 -17.73 31.86
C MET A 1 21.58 -17.21 30.61
N LEU A 2 20.75 -16.21 30.77
CA LEU A 2 19.94 -15.60 29.68
C LEU A 2 20.84 -14.68 28.86
N HIS A 3 21.10 -15.06 27.62
CA HIS A 3 21.79 -14.18 26.67
C HIS A 3 20.76 -13.08 26.25
N ARG A 4 20.91 -11.90 26.82
CA ARG A 4 20.28 -10.67 26.24
C ARG A 4 20.99 -10.40 24.90
N PRO A 5 20.27 -10.18 23.79
CA PRO A 5 20.91 -9.68 22.59
C PRO A 5 21.54 -8.32 22.90
N ARG A 6 22.82 -8.19 22.63
CA ARG A 6 23.57 -6.94 22.77
C ARG A 6 22.97 -5.93 21.80
N SER A 7 22.33 -4.91 22.33
CA SER A 7 21.99 -3.70 21.59
C SER A 7 23.27 -3.06 21.06
N THR A 8 23.46 -3.08 19.76
CA THR A 8 24.56 -2.38 19.07
C THR A 8 24.41 -0.86 19.27
N PRO A 9 25.53 -0.12 19.43
CA PRO A 9 25.52 1.31 19.78
C PRO A 9 25.04 2.28 18.66
N LEU A 10 24.37 1.79 17.63
CA LEU A 10 23.77 2.62 16.58
C LEU A 10 22.53 3.41 17.04
N ARG A 11 21.97 3.10 18.23
CA ARG A 11 20.79 3.83 18.78
C ARG A 11 21.07 5.30 19.13
N SER A 12 22.32 5.68 19.42
CA SER A 12 22.67 7.06 19.77
C SER A 12 23.04 7.94 18.56
N VAL A 13 23.36 7.36 17.41
CA VAL A 13 23.78 8.10 16.23
C VAL A 13 22.57 8.66 15.47
N SER A 14 21.47 7.91 15.39
CA SER A 14 20.27 8.34 14.64
C SER A 14 19.60 9.58 15.24
N ALA A 15 19.48 9.68 16.56
CA ALA A 15 18.91 10.85 17.23
C ALA A 15 19.85 12.08 17.19
N ALA A 16 21.15 11.86 17.31
CA ALA A 16 22.16 12.92 17.26
C ALA A 16 22.31 13.50 15.84
N VAL A 17 22.21 12.67 14.80
CA VAL A 17 22.25 13.12 13.40
C VAL A 17 20.99 13.89 13.04
N LEU A 18 19.81 13.49 13.53
CA LEU A 18 18.57 14.23 13.32
C LEU A 18 18.61 15.61 14.01
N ILE A 19 19.11 15.68 15.25
CA ILE A 19 19.28 16.94 16.00
C ILE A 19 20.35 17.84 15.36
N ALA A 20 21.46 17.26 14.90
CA ALA A 20 22.52 18.00 14.22
C ALA A 20 22.11 18.52 12.85
N LEU A 21 21.32 17.76 12.07
CA LEU A 21 20.77 18.22 10.79
C LEU A 21 19.69 19.29 10.97
N VAL A 22 18.83 19.17 11.99
CA VAL A 22 17.85 20.22 12.34
C VAL A 22 18.56 21.50 12.82
N SER A 23 19.63 21.38 13.61
CA SER A 23 20.42 22.53 14.05
C SER A 23 21.18 23.19 12.90
N ALA A 24 21.69 22.43 11.93
CA ALA A 24 22.40 22.97 10.77
C ALA A 24 21.44 23.68 9.78
N THR A 25 20.21 23.19 9.61
CA THR A 25 19.21 23.84 8.75
C THR A 25 18.65 25.12 9.39
N VAL A 26 18.49 25.15 10.73
CA VAL A 26 18.07 26.37 11.44
C VAL A 26 19.17 27.41 11.43
N SER A 27 20.45 27.03 11.58
CA SER A 27 21.59 27.94 11.48
C SER A 27 21.79 28.49 10.06
N GLY A 28 21.54 27.69 9.01
CA GLY A 28 21.57 28.12 7.62
C GLY A 28 20.45 29.14 7.29
N ALA A 29 19.27 28.97 7.88
CA ALA A 29 18.16 29.91 7.72
C ALA A 29 18.40 31.27 8.46
N GLN A 30 19.10 31.24 9.59
CA GLN A 30 19.47 32.46 10.29
C GLN A 30 20.60 33.26 9.59
N ALA A 31 21.51 32.57 8.89
CA ALA A 31 22.56 33.25 8.11
C ALA A 31 22.00 33.92 6.82
N ALA A 32 20.85 33.52 6.33
CA ALA A 32 20.19 34.11 5.16
C ALA A 32 19.34 35.38 5.48
N ILE A 33 19.13 35.70 6.76
CA ILE A 33 18.30 36.87 7.19
C ILE A 33 19.15 38.16 7.35
N GLY A 34 20.44 38.08 7.16
CA GLY A 34 21.41 39.17 7.35
C GLY A 34 21.92 39.83 6.09
N PHE A 35 21.08 40.13 5.08
CA PHE A 35 21.47 40.99 3.97
C PHE A 35 20.42 42.05 3.65
N GLU A 36 20.85 43.28 3.76
CA GLU A 36 20.29 44.58 3.47
C GLU A 36 19.02 44.67 2.60
N LEU A 37 18.02 45.33 3.17
CA LEU A 37 16.95 46.05 2.47
C LEU A 37 17.54 47.14 1.54
N ALA A 38 17.90 46.78 0.32
CA ALA A 38 18.04 47.72 -0.76
C ALA A 38 16.75 47.73 -1.58
N SER A 39 16.13 48.87 -1.68
CA SER A 39 14.94 49.19 -2.46
C SER A 39 15.04 48.64 -3.88
N ALA A 40 14.33 47.56 -4.15
CA ALA A 40 14.08 47.07 -5.52
C ALA A 40 12.63 47.39 -5.89
N ALA A 41 12.48 48.06 -7.03
CA ALA A 41 11.20 48.36 -7.63
C ALA A 41 10.29 47.11 -7.71
N LYS A 42 9.02 47.25 -7.30
CA LYS A 42 7.97 46.28 -7.53
C LYS A 42 7.86 46.02 -9.02
N LEU A 43 8.42 44.91 -9.48
CA LEU A 43 7.93 44.22 -10.65
C LEU A 43 6.70 43.45 -10.21
N ASP A 44 5.56 43.73 -10.82
CA ASP A 44 4.36 42.91 -10.62
C ASP A 44 4.68 41.47 -10.97
N GLU A 45 4.68 40.64 -9.97
CA GLU A 45 4.88 39.18 -10.09
C GLU A 45 3.63 38.65 -10.82
N ILE A 46 3.74 38.39 -12.12
CA ILE A 46 2.76 37.63 -12.87
C ILE A 46 2.85 36.20 -12.37
N GLU A 47 2.14 35.89 -11.28
CA GLU A 47 1.95 34.53 -10.80
C GLU A 47 1.09 33.80 -11.86
N VAL A 48 1.76 33.19 -12.84
CA VAL A 48 1.11 32.21 -13.72
C VAL A 48 0.76 31.01 -12.85
N LYS A 49 -0.43 31.03 -12.27
CA LYS A 49 -1.04 29.86 -11.65
C LYS A 49 -1.41 28.87 -12.75
N GLY A 50 -0.42 28.14 -13.24
CA GLY A 50 -0.64 26.96 -14.03
C GLY A 50 -1.49 25.99 -13.21
N VAL A 51 -2.70 25.70 -13.68
CA VAL A 51 -3.51 24.65 -13.06
C VAL A 51 -2.73 23.34 -13.16
N ALA A 52 -2.34 22.76 -12.03
CA ALA A 52 -1.64 21.49 -12.01
C ALA A 52 -2.42 20.46 -12.87
N PRO A 53 -1.73 19.68 -13.71
CA PRO A 53 -2.40 18.69 -14.55
C PRO A 53 -3.21 17.73 -13.68
N THR A 54 -4.44 17.43 -14.10
CA THR A 54 -5.30 16.48 -13.41
C THR A 54 -4.65 15.09 -13.34
N PRO A 55 -5.02 14.24 -12.37
CA PRO A 55 -4.45 12.90 -12.24
C PRO A 55 -4.48 12.08 -13.55
N LEU A 56 -5.53 12.17 -14.34
CA LEU A 56 -5.65 11.47 -15.63
C LEU A 56 -4.67 11.96 -16.70
N LYS A 57 -4.15 13.17 -16.59
CA LYS A 57 -3.16 13.72 -17.53
C LYS A 57 -1.71 13.40 -17.18
N ARG A 58 -1.49 12.61 -16.12
CA ARG A 58 -0.15 12.15 -15.68
C ARG A 58 0.08 10.71 -16.13
N ALA A 59 1.34 10.36 -16.37
CA ALA A 59 1.76 8.97 -16.44
C ALA A 59 1.94 8.41 -15.01
N ALA A 60 1.70 7.10 -14.84
CA ALA A 60 1.88 6.40 -13.59
C ALA A 60 2.74 5.15 -13.81
N ARG A 61 3.84 5.01 -13.06
CA ARG A 61 4.78 3.89 -13.22
C ARG A 61 4.22 2.55 -12.72
N ALA A 62 3.29 2.57 -11.76
CA ALA A 62 2.54 1.37 -11.40
C ALA A 62 1.72 0.83 -12.57
N ALA A 63 1.28 1.70 -13.45
CA ALA A 63 0.40 1.38 -14.57
C ALA A 63 1.17 0.90 -15.82
N SER A 64 2.25 1.59 -16.16
CA SER A 64 3.07 1.31 -17.35
C SER A 64 4.41 2.04 -17.27
N ARG A 65 5.41 1.49 -17.95
CA ARG A 65 6.71 2.15 -18.13
C ARG A 65 6.74 3.08 -19.34
N LEU A 66 5.69 3.05 -20.17
CA LEU A 66 5.48 4.01 -21.23
C LEU A 66 5.20 5.40 -20.66
N ASP A 67 5.68 6.43 -21.32
CA ASP A 67 5.39 7.83 -20.96
C ASP A 67 4.08 8.30 -21.62
N VAL A 68 3.00 7.58 -21.31
CA VAL A 68 1.65 7.83 -21.81
C VAL A 68 0.74 8.22 -20.65
N PRO A 69 0.02 9.35 -20.73
CA PRO A 69 -0.93 9.76 -19.70
C PRO A 69 -1.99 8.70 -19.41
N LEU A 70 -2.44 8.57 -18.16
CA LEU A 70 -3.48 7.62 -17.76
C LEU A 70 -4.78 7.76 -18.58
N LEU A 71 -5.11 8.98 -19.03
CA LEU A 71 -6.25 9.23 -19.92
C LEU A 71 -6.18 8.37 -21.18
N GLN A 72 -5.00 8.12 -21.71
CA GLN A 72 -4.77 7.40 -22.98
C GLN A 72 -4.33 5.93 -22.76
N GLN A 73 -4.28 5.45 -21.53
CA GLN A 73 -3.92 4.06 -21.23
C GLN A 73 -5.18 3.19 -21.07
N PRO A 74 -5.20 1.96 -21.60
CA PRO A 74 -6.34 1.04 -21.54
C PRO A 74 -6.37 0.24 -20.23
N ILE A 75 -6.34 0.94 -19.08
CA ILE A 75 -6.27 0.34 -17.73
C ILE A 75 -6.97 1.23 -16.71
N SER A 76 -7.46 0.65 -15.63
CA SER A 76 -7.94 1.37 -14.46
C SER A 76 -6.78 1.65 -13.51
N ALA A 77 -6.42 2.93 -13.37
CA ALA A 77 -5.39 3.35 -12.42
C ALA A 77 -5.69 4.75 -11.87
N ASP A 78 -5.24 5.00 -10.65
CA ASP A 78 -5.40 6.28 -9.96
C ASP A 78 -4.03 6.81 -9.51
N VAL A 79 -3.84 8.11 -9.59
CA VAL A 79 -2.73 8.85 -8.99
C VAL A 79 -3.28 9.73 -7.89
N ILE A 80 -2.94 9.40 -6.66
CA ILE A 80 -3.33 10.13 -5.45
C ILE A 80 -2.13 10.95 -5.04
N ASP A 81 -2.09 12.19 -5.48
CA ASP A 81 -0.96 13.08 -5.26
C ASP A 81 -1.00 13.76 -3.88
N ALA A 82 0.12 14.34 -3.48
CA ALA A 82 0.24 15.05 -2.22
C ALA A 82 -0.76 16.20 -2.05
N ASP A 83 -1.24 16.81 -3.16
CA ASP A 83 -2.27 17.86 -3.10
C ASP A 83 -3.64 17.27 -2.78
N SER A 84 -3.98 16.13 -3.37
CA SER A 84 -5.20 15.38 -3.04
C SER A 84 -5.20 14.90 -1.59
N LEU A 85 -4.07 14.38 -1.10
CA LEU A 85 -3.92 13.98 0.30
C LEU A 85 -4.08 15.18 1.24
N ARG A 86 -3.42 16.30 0.93
CA ARG A 86 -3.55 17.54 1.72
C ARG A 86 -4.96 18.15 1.67
N ALA A 87 -5.67 18.01 0.54
CA ALA A 87 -7.02 18.53 0.40
C ALA A 87 -8.03 17.85 1.32
N ARG A 88 -7.80 16.59 1.67
CA ARG A 88 -8.63 15.81 2.62
C ARG A 88 -8.01 15.72 4.01
N SER A 89 -6.81 16.29 4.20
CA SER A 89 -5.97 16.07 5.39
C SER A 89 -5.70 14.59 5.65
N ASP A 90 -5.59 13.79 4.57
CA ASP A 90 -5.26 12.37 4.63
C ASP A 90 -3.75 12.24 4.83
N ALA A 91 -3.33 11.78 5.99
CA ALA A 91 -1.92 11.60 6.32
C ALA A 91 -1.52 10.12 6.28
N SER A 92 -2.46 9.20 6.49
CA SER A 92 -2.17 7.76 6.54
C SER A 92 -2.22 7.10 5.15
N PHE A 93 -1.54 5.96 5.06
CA PHE A 93 -1.54 5.15 3.84
C PHE A 93 -2.92 4.53 3.56
N ASN A 94 -3.64 4.09 4.60
CA ASN A 94 -4.99 3.56 4.45
C ASN A 94 -5.95 4.60 3.85
N GLU A 95 -5.91 5.82 4.36
CA GLU A 95 -6.75 6.92 3.87
C GLU A 95 -6.48 7.24 2.40
N ALA A 96 -5.20 7.18 2.00
CA ALA A 96 -4.84 7.33 0.60
C ALA A 96 -5.53 6.27 -0.28
N LEU A 97 -5.48 5.00 0.13
CA LEU A 97 -6.10 3.91 -0.64
C LEU A 97 -7.63 3.97 -0.69
N GLU A 98 -8.27 4.50 0.34
CA GLU A 98 -9.72 4.72 0.37
C GLU A 98 -10.23 5.72 -0.68
N GLN A 99 -9.34 6.51 -1.29
CA GLN A 99 -9.69 7.40 -2.40
C GLN A 99 -9.89 6.66 -3.73
N ALA A 100 -9.23 5.49 -3.90
CA ALA A 100 -9.37 4.70 -5.11
C ALA A 100 -10.68 3.90 -5.12
N PRO A 101 -11.40 3.82 -6.26
CA PRO A 101 -12.63 3.04 -6.36
C PRO A 101 -12.42 1.57 -6.01
N GLY A 102 -13.33 1.00 -5.22
CA GLY A 102 -13.38 -0.45 -4.97
C GLY A 102 -12.31 -1.00 -4.05
N LEU A 103 -11.45 -0.17 -3.45
CA LEU A 103 -10.46 -0.65 -2.48
C LEU A 103 -10.97 -0.54 -1.04
N VAL A 104 -10.77 -1.62 -0.29
CA VAL A 104 -11.00 -1.66 1.15
C VAL A 104 -9.69 -2.07 1.83
N PRO A 105 -8.89 -1.09 2.26
CA PRO A 105 -7.71 -1.37 3.06
C PRO A 105 -8.11 -1.74 4.49
N ALA A 106 -7.47 -2.76 5.04
CA ALA A 106 -7.61 -3.16 6.42
C ALA A 106 -6.22 -3.38 7.02
N TYR A 107 -5.77 -2.41 7.79
CA TYR A 107 -4.49 -2.49 8.48
C TYR A 107 -4.58 -3.46 9.67
N SER A 108 -3.54 -4.26 9.87
CA SER A 108 -3.46 -5.20 10.98
C SER A 108 -1.99 -5.48 11.29
N PHE A 109 -1.58 -5.29 12.53
CA PHE A 109 -0.24 -5.60 13.05
C PHE A 109 0.90 -5.27 12.06
N GLY A 110 0.91 -4.03 11.52
CA GLY A 110 1.96 -3.54 10.63
C GLY A 110 1.92 -4.05 9.18
N VAL A 111 0.95 -4.87 8.83
CA VAL A 111 0.68 -5.28 7.46
C VAL A 111 -0.68 -4.79 7.00
N ILE A 112 -0.79 -4.50 5.72
CA ILE A 112 -2.05 -4.10 5.12
C ILE A 112 -2.68 -5.27 4.35
N ASN A 113 -3.95 -5.53 4.64
CA ASN A 113 -4.79 -6.40 3.84
C ASN A 113 -5.62 -5.53 2.91
N ILE A 114 -5.64 -5.82 1.63
CA ILE A 114 -6.37 -5.04 0.65
C ILE A 114 -7.40 -5.93 -0.02
N SER A 115 -8.66 -5.51 0.04
CA SER A 115 -9.72 -6.08 -0.79
C SER A 115 -9.93 -5.20 -2.02
N GLY A 116 -9.95 -5.79 -3.20
CA GLY A 116 -10.20 -5.12 -4.47
C GLY A 116 -10.53 -6.10 -5.58
N ARG A 117 -11.48 -5.75 -6.45
CA ARG A 117 -11.91 -6.54 -7.61
C ARG A 117 -12.21 -8.01 -7.31
N GLY A 118 -12.82 -8.29 -6.17
CA GLY A 118 -13.21 -9.65 -5.79
C GLY A 118 -12.14 -10.45 -5.04
N PHE A 119 -10.94 -9.91 -4.85
CA PHE A 119 -9.86 -10.59 -4.14
C PHE A 119 -9.52 -9.83 -2.85
N SER A 120 -9.28 -10.58 -1.78
CA SER A 120 -8.86 -10.03 -0.49
C SER A 120 -7.62 -10.78 0.00
N GLY A 121 -6.65 -10.05 0.52
CA GLY A 121 -5.42 -10.65 1.07
C GLY A 121 -4.26 -9.68 1.11
N VAL A 122 -3.22 -10.09 1.83
CA VAL A 122 -1.99 -9.30 2.01
C VAL A 122 -1.15 -9.31 0.73
N PHE A 123 -1.28 -10.32 -0.14
CA PHE A 123 -0.39 -10.55 -1.27
C PHE A 123 -1.00 -10.24 -2.64
N ASN A 124 -2.32 -10.01 -2.72
CA ASN A 124 -3.03 -9.83 -3.98
C ASN A 124 -2.71 -8.52 -4.72
N SER A 125 -2.24 -7.52 -3.98
CA SER A 125 -1.85 -6.21 -4.52
C SER A 125 -0.49 -5.80 -3.96
N PRO A 126 0.63 -6.16 -4.62
CA PRO A 126 1.97 -5.85 -4.14
C PRO A 126 2.20 -4.36 -3.98
N ILE A 127 2.99 -4.01 -2.96
CA ILE A 127 3.49 -2.67 -2.72
C ILE A 127 4.83 -2.51 -3.42
N LEU A 128 4.98 -1.41 -4.13
CA LEU A 128 6.23 -0.99 -4.75
C LEU A 128 6.74 0.28 -4.07
N PHE A 129 8.02 0.32 -3.82
CA PHE A 129 8.74 1.51 -3.36
C PHE A 129 9.52 2.08 -4.54
N ASP A 130 9.00 3.17 -5.12
CA ASP A 130 9.57 3.81 -6.30
C ASP A 130 9.74 2.88 -7.52
N GLY A 131 8.73 2.03 -7.74
CA GLY A 131 8.69 1.07 -8.84
C GLY A 131 9.45 -0.24 -8.57
N VAL A 132 10.06 -0.41 -7.39
CA VAL A 132 10.68 -1.66 -6.95
C VAL A 132 9.71 -2.39 -6.04
N ARG A 133 9.41 -3.65 -6.37
CA ARG A 133 8.51 -4.46 -5.57
C ARG A 133 9.13 -4.79 -4.21
N TYR A 134 8.32 -4.65 -3.16
CA TYR A 134 8.65 -5.16 -1.84
C TYR A 134 8.35 -6.67 -1.79
N PRO A 135 9.33 -7.53 -1.54
CA PRO A 135 9.11 -8.97 -1.43
C PRO A 135 8.63 -9.33 -0.01
N GLY A 136 7.78 -10.34 0.09
CA GLY A 136 7.35 -10.88 1.38
C GLY A 136 6.09 -10.23 1.95
N TRP A 137 5.98 -10.23 3.27
CA TRP A 137 4.86 -9.63 3.99
C TRP A 137 4.86 -8.12 3.76
N GLN A 138 3.74 -7.58 3.32
CA GLN A 138 3.66 -6.18 2.89
C GLN A 138 3.67 -5.24 4.10
N VAL A 139 4.86 -4.87 4.51
CA VAL A 139 5.09 -3.81 5.48
C VAL A 139 4.95 -2.47 4.77
N THR A 140 4.17 -1.57 5.32
CA THR A 140 3.91 -0.26 4.73
C THR A 140 4.17 0.85 5.74
N PRO A 141 4.70 2.00 5.30
CA PRO A 141 4.76 3.15 6.16
C PRO A 141 3.33 3.60 6.54
N ARG A 142 3.14 3.99 7.79
CA ARG A 142 1.85 4.50 8.28
C ARG A 142 1.43 5.77 7.58
N LEU A 143 2.41 6.66 7.34
CA LEU A 143 2.17 8.02 6.85
C LEU A 143 2.60 8.15 5.38
N THR A 144 1.85 8.94 4.65
CA THR A 144 2.16 9.32 3.26
C THR A 144 2.89 10.67 3.15
N LEU A 145 3.18 11.33 4.27
CA LEU A 145 3.71 12.70 4.32
C LEU A 145 5.06 12.89 3.61
N ASN A 146 5.86 11.80 3.50
CA ASN A 146 7.16 11.79 2.83
C ASN A 146 7.06 11.48 1.32
N TYR A 147 5.87 11.12 0.82
CA TYR A 147 5.69 10.75 -0.59
C TYR A 147 5.12 11.90 -1.42
N GLN A 148 5.45 11.90 -2.69
CA GLN A 148 4.90 12.79 -3.70
C GLN A 148 3.52 12.34 -4.14
N GLN A 149 3.36 11.01 -4.31
CA GLN A 149 2.11 10.40 -4.73
C GLN A 149 2.05 8.92 -4.36
N VAL A 150 0.83 8.41 -4.29
CA VAL A 150 0.51 6.98 -4.24
C VAL A 150 -0.18 6.65 -5.56
N GLU A 151 0.37 5.69 -6.30
CA GLU A 151 -0.20 5.20 -7.55
C GLU A 151 -0.90 3.87 -7.28
N VAL A 152 -2.12 3.72 -7.75
CA VAL A 152 -2.92 2.51 -7.59
C VAL A 152 -3.29 1.99 -8.97
N LEU A 153 -2.81 0.80 -9.32
CA LEU A 153 -3.25 0.04 -10.48
C LEU A 153 -4.23 -1.04 -10.02
N ARG A 154 -5.38 -1.14 -10.67
CA ARG A 154 -6.42 -2.14 -10.38
C ARG A 154 -6.48 -3.21 -11.47
N GLY A 155 -6.62 -4.48 -11.08
CA GLY A 155 -6.53 -5.63 -11.97
C GLY A 155 -5.09 -6.10 -12.22
N PRO A 156 -4.87 -7.14 -13.05
CA PRO A 156 -3.57 -7.76 -13.23
C PRO A 156 -2.46 -6.77 -13.58
N ALA A 157 -1.42 -6.71 -12.74
CA ALA A 157 -0.35 -5.72 -12.78
C ALA A 157 1.04 -6.31 -13.10
N ALA A 158 1.08 -7.54 -13.61
CA ALA A 158 2.34 -8.29 -13.78
C ALA A 158 3.39 -7.55 -14.61
N LEU A 159 3.00 -6.79 -15.64
CA LEU A 159 3.97 -6.07 -16.49
C LEU A 159 4.88 -5.13 -15.71
N THR A 160 4.35 -4.46 -14.70
CA THR A 160 5.08 -3.48 -13.90
C THR A 160 5.55 -4.03 -12.56
N ALA A 161 4.70 -4.83 -11.89
CA ALA A 161 4.93 -5.33 -10.54
C ALA A 161 5.45 -6.78 -10.50
N GLY A 162 5.47 -7.51 -11.62
CA GLY A 162 5.90 -8.92 -11.68
C GLY A 162 4.87 -9.88 -11.09
N GLN A 163 5.29 -11.10 -10.80
CA GLN A 163 4.45 -12.15 -10.23
C GLN A 163 3.74 -11.70 -8.95
N GLY A 164 2.52 -12.24 -8.68
CA GLY A 164 1.77 -11.97 -7.45
C GLY A 164 0.97 -10.68 -7.44
N SER A 165 0.61 -10.13 -8.61
CA SER A 165 -0.13 -8.87 -8.76
C SER A 165 -1.49 -9.10 -9.42
N VAL A 166 -2.32 -9.95 -8.79
CA VAL A 166 -3.61 -10.41 -9.35
C VAL A 166 -4.68 -9.31 -9.27
N ALA A 167 -4.82 -8.65 -8.12
CA ALA A 167 -5.85 -7.65 -7.89
C ALA A 167 -5.38 -6.22 -8.23
N GLY A 168 -4.07 -6.03 -8.40
CA GLY A 168 -3.49 -4.72 -8.69
C GLY A 168 -2.06 -4.58 -8.23
N ALA A 169 -1.59 -3.33 -8.17
CA ALA A 169 -0.33 -2.94 -7.57
C ALA A 169 -0.43 -1.51 -7.02
N ILE A 170 0.30 -1.23 -5.95
CA ILE A 170 0.35 0.09 -5.33
C ILE A 170 1.80 0.54 -5.31
N ASN A 171 2.08 1.75 -5.81
CA ASN A 171 3.43 2.30 -5.86
C ASN A 171 3.52 3.56 -5.01
N LEU A 172 4.44 3.56 -4.07
CA LEU A 172 4.80 4.71 -3.24
C LEU A 172 5.92 5.47 -3.94
N VAL A 173 5.64 6.68 -4.40
CA VAL A 173 6.60 7.51 -5.11
C VAL A 173 7.12 8.60 -4.18
N PRO A 174 8.39 8.55 -3.74
CA PRO A 174 8.97 9.56 -2.87
C PRO A 174 9.14 10.90 -3.60
N ARG A 175 9.26 11.98 -2.82
CA ARG A 175 9.64 13.28 -3.37
C ARG A 175 11.07 13.24 -3.88
N ARG A 176 11.33 13.91 -5.00
CA ARG A 176 12.62 13.88 -5.68
C ARG A 176 13.49 15.10 -5.37
N ALA A 177 14.79 14.88 -5.43
CA ALA A 177 15.79 15.96 -5.47
C ALA A 177 15.79 16.60 -6.87
N ASP A 178 14.86 17.53 -7.13
CA ASP A 178 14.70 18.21 -8.41
C ASP A 178 15.44 19.55 -8.49
N GLY A 179 16.12 19.96 -7.41
CA GLY A 179 16.88 21.20 -7.32
C GLY A 179 16.04 22.42 -6.95
N ARG A 180 14.72 22.31 -6.90
CA ARG A 180 13.84 23.40 -6.48
C ARG A 180 13.98 23.63 -4.99
N ALA A 181 14.29 24.89 -4.62
CA ALA A 181 14.32 25.27 -3.22
C ALA A 181 12.91 25.30 -2.64
N GLY A 182 12.75 24.74 -1.46
CA GLY A 182 11.48 24.75 -0.75
C GLY A 182 11.50 23.87 0.48
N SER A 183 10.80 24.30 1.51
CA SER A 183 10.65 23.56 2.76
C SER A 183 9.18 23.47 3.13
N ASN A 184 8.80 22.44 3.83
CA ASN A 184 7.46 22.29 4.39
C ASN A 184 7.52 21.70 5.79
N VAL A 185 6.62 22.15 6.65
CA VAL A 185 6.43 21.65 8.01
C VAL A 185 4.97 21.23 8.16
N TYR A 186 4.75 20.12 8.85
CA TYR A 186 3.45 19.62 9.24
C TYR A 186 3.50 19.25 10.73
N LEU A 187 2.51 19.72 11.49
CA LEU A 187 2.30 19.35 12.89
C LEU A 187 0.85 18.92 13.06
N GLY A 188 0.63 17.84 13.78
CA GLY A 188 -0.70 17.30 14.08
C GLY A 188 -0.83 16.93 15.55
N TYR A 189 -2.01 17.17 16.11
CA TYR A 189 -2.40 16.69 17.44
C TYR A 189 -3.80 16.09 17.35
N GLY A 190 -3.90 14.82 17.69
CA GLY A 190 -5.13 14.04 17.57
C GLY A 190 -5.61 13.43 18.89
N ARG A 191 -6.74 12.74 18.79
CA ARG A 191 -7.33 11.99 19.90
C ARG A 191 -6.32 10.98 20.46
N TYR A 192 -6.46 10.65 21.75
CA TYR A 192 -5.59 9.71 22.49
C TYR A 192 -4.12 10.18 22.56
N GLY A 193 -3.90 11.48 22.57
CA GLY A 193 -2.54 12.03 22.65
C GLY A 193 -1.69 11.75 21.42
N THR A 194 -2.29 11.43 20.28
CA THR A 194 -1.55 11.21 19.03
C THR A 194 -0.92 12.50 18.58
N THR A 195 0.39 12.49 18.37
CA THR A 195 1.17 13.59 17.84
C THR A 195 1.82 13.20 16.53
N THR A 196 1.75 14.10 15.56
CA THR A 196 2.37 13.91 14.23
C THR A 196 3.25 15.12 13.93
N ALA A 197 4.46 14.89 13.48
CA ALA A 197 5.36 15.92 13.00
C ALA A 197 6.02 15.48 11.69
N ALA A 198 6.08 16.35 10.69
CA ALA A 198 6.85 16.10 9.49
C ALA A 198 7.53 17.36 9.00
N LEU A 199 8.73 17.16 8.43
CA LEU A 199 9.57 18.18 7.83
C LEU A 199 10.02 17.69 6.46
N GLY A 200 9.92 18.55 5.46
CA GLY A 200 10.51 18.32 4.15
C GLY A 200 11.32 19.53 3.72
N SER A 201 12.49 19.34 3.14
CA SER A 201 13.31 20.41 2.59
C SER A 201 14.10 19.91 1.39
N GLY A 202 14.31 20.79 0.40
CA GLY A 202 15.08 20.49 -0.78
C GLY A 202 15.63 21.72 -1.45
N GLY A 203 16.52 21.52 -2.39
CA GLY A 203 17.17 22.59 -3.14
C GLY A 203 18.37 22.12 -3.93
N SER A 204 19.20 23.08 -4.38
CA SER A 204 20.48 22.80 -5.05
C SER A 204 21.64 23.40 -4.27
N VAL A 205 22.80 22.75 -4.35
CA VAL A 205 24.04 23.19 -3.70
C VAL A 205 25.02 23.67 -4.77
N GLY A 206 25.51 24.91 -4.61
CA GLY A 206 26.50 25.52 -5.52
C GLY A 206 25.99 25.75 -6.94
N GLY A 207 26.82 26.27 -7.80
CA GLY A 207 26.50 26.48 -9.22
C GLY A 207 26.53 25.21 -10.08
N GLY A 208 26.84 24.03 -9.51
CA GLY A 208 27.08 22.77 -10.25
C GLY A 208 25.89 21.85 -10.37
N GLY A 209 24.71 22.25 -9.91
CA GLY A 209 23.48 21.49 -10.13
C GLY A 209 23.28 20.27 -9.22
N LEU A 210 24.09 20.08 -8.15
CA LEU A 210 23.78 19.04 -7.16
C LEU A 210 22.48 19.39 -6.44
N ALA A 211 21.46 18.61 -6.68
CA ALA A 211 20.17 18.71 -6.01
C ALA A 211 20.12 17.79 -4.79
N TRP A 212 19.35 18.19 -3.78
CA TRP A 212 19.10 17.38 -2.60
C TRP A 212 17.64 17.48 -2.15
N ARG A 213 17.17 16.43 -1.48
CA ARG A 213 15.87 16.37 -0.83
C ARG A 213 15.98 15.58 0.46
N LEU A 214 15.35 16.09 1.53
CA LEU A 214 15.16 15.39 2.80
C LEU A 214 13.71 15.53 3.23
N ASP A 215 13.05 14.43 3.54
CA ASP A 215 11.74 14.37 4.14
C ASP A 215 11.81 13.47 5.38
N ALA A 216 11.28 13.94 6.51
CA ALA A 216 11.22 13.17 7.75
C ALA A 216 9.83 13.30 8.36
N SER A 217 9.29 12.23 8.93
CA SER A 217 8.05 12.26 9.68
C SER A 217 8.13 11.37 10.91
N HIS A 218 7.39 11.76 11.93
CA HIS A 218 7.26 11.07 13.20
C HIS A 218 5.81 11.12 13.66
N GLN A 219 5.29 9.98 14.12
CA GLN A 219 3.97 9.90 14.74
C GLN A 219 4.04 8.98 15.96
N GLN A 220 3.38 9.35 17.02
CA GLN A 220 3.28 8.53 18.23
C GLN A 220 1.93 8.69 18.92
N SER A 221 1.54 7.67 19.68
CA SER A 221 0.45 7.71 20.65
C SER A 221 0.85 6.91 21.90
N GLY A 222 0.59 7.45 23.08
CA GLY A 222 0.91 6.79 24.36
C GLY A 222 -0.29 6.21 25.10
N GLU A 223 -1.52 6.46 24.64
CA GLU A 223 -2.73 6.05 25.33
C GLU A 223 -3.47 4.90 24.64
N ARG A 224 -3.37 4.86 23.31
CA ARG A 224 -4.00 3.82 22.48
C ARG A 224 -3.14 3.55 21.26
N GLY A 225 -2.99 2.28 20.95
CA GLY A 225 -2.24 1.82 19.81
C GLY A 225 -2.84 2.24 18.46
N SER A 226 -2.33 1.64 17.42
CA SER A 226 -2.58 2.00 16.02
C SER A 226 -4.04 2.13 15.60
N PHE A 227 -4.94 1.47 16.32
CA PHE A 227 -6.36 1.38 15.93
C PHE A 227 -7.29 2.18 16.83
N GLY A 228 -6.78 2.82 17.90
CA GLY A 228 -7.54 3.66 18.80
C GLY A 228 -8.59 2.97 19.65
N TYR A 229 -8.78 1.64 19.54
CA TYR A 229 -9.74 0.91 20.36
C TYR A 229 -9.14 0.32 21.63
N ALA A 230 -8.09 -0.49 21.53
CA ALA A 230 -7.51 -1.15 22.68
C ALA A 230 -6.88 -0.14 23.65
N ARG A 231 -7.24 -0.25 24.94
CA ARG A 231 -6.61 0.53 26.02
C ARG A 231 -5.22 -0.01 26.32
N ASP A 232 -4.41 0.84 26.93
CA ASP A 232 -3.07 0.49 27.40
C ASP A 232 -2.17 -0.06 26.29
N THR A 233 -2.27 0.54 25.11
CA THR A 233 -1.41 0.27 23.95
C THR A 233 -0.76 1.56 23.47
N SER A 234 0.39 1.42 22.83
CA SER A 234 1.15 2.53 22.30
C SER A 234 1.71 2.23 20.91
N PHE A 235 2.12 3.23 20.18
CA PHE A 235 2.95 3.06 19.00
C PHE A 235 3.86 4.26 18.77
N GLU A 236 4.96 4.01 18.08
CA GLU A 236 5.85 5.02 17.55
C GLU A 236 6.20 4.69 16.10
N PHE A 237 6.04 5.65 15.22
CA PHE A 237 6.41 5.57 13.82
C PHE A 237 7.40 6.66 13.45
N ARG A 238 8.49 6.29 12.78
CA ARG A 238 9.52 7.21 12.25
C ARG A 238 9.77 6.89 10.79
N HIS A 239 9.92 7.92 9.97
CA HIS A 239 10.17 7.75 8.54
C HIS A 239 11.08 8.85 8.02
N VAL A 240 12.14 8.49 7.30
CA VAL A 240 13.07 9.43 6.68
C VAL A 240 13.31 9.02 5.23
N ASN A 241 13.20 9.96 4.32
CA ASN A 241 13.62 9.86 2.92
C ASN A 241 14.69 10.91 2.64
N ALA A 242 15.78 10.51 2.03
CA ALA A 242 16.84 11.44 1.58
C ALA A 242 17.25 11.09 0.15
N GLU A 243 17.41 12.08 -0.71
CA GLU A 243 17.91 11.90 -2.07
C GLU A 243 18.92 12.98 -2.42
N LEU A 244 20.00 12.56 -3.06
CA LEU A 244 20.96 13.43 -3.76
C LEU A 244 20.88 13.12 -5.24
N ALA A 245 20.90 14.14 -6.08
CA ALA A 245 20.87 13.97 -7.54
C ALA A 245 21.74 15.02 -8.22
N ALA A 246 22.51 14.60 -9.23
CA ALA A 246 23.39 15.47 -9.98
C ALA A 246 23.32 15.18 -11.47
N PRO A 247 23.30 16.20 -12.35
CA PRO A 247 23.63 16.05 -13.75
C PRO A 247 25.14 15.80 -13.85
N VAL A 248 25.52 14.68 -14.46
CA VAL A 248 26.93 14.36 -14.78
C VAL A 248 27.32 14.96 -16.14
N SER A 249 26.32 15.03 -17.02
CA SER A 249 26.41 15.72 -18.32
C SER A 249 25.00 16.23 -18.68
N ASP A 250 24.88 16.90 -19.83
CA ASP A 250 23.59 17.36 -20.36
C ASP A 250 22.61 16.21 -20.62
N THR A 251 23.12 14.99 -20.77
CA THR A 251 22.32 13.80 -21.10
C THR A 251 22.27 12.75 -19.98
N LEU A 252 23.11 12.86 -18.93
CA LEU A 252 23.21 11.85 -17.87
C LEU A 252 22.97 12.49 -16.49
N ARG A 253 21.96 11.98 -15.78
CA ARG A 253 21.68 12.29 -14.38
C ARG A 253 21.88 11.06 -13.51
N LEU A 254 22.56 11.24 -12.38
CA LEU A 254 22.68 10.23 -11.34
C LEU A 254 21.92 10.67 -10.09
N SER A 255 21.31 9.72 -9.40
CA SER A 255 20.77 9.98 -8.05
C SER A 255 21.02 8.81 -7.12
N LEU A 256 21.10 9.13 -5.82
CA LEU A 256 21.22 8.19 -4.71
C LEU A 256 20.15 8.54 -3.69
N ALA A 257 19.27 7.59 -3.38
CA ALA A 257 18.19 7.74 -2.44
C ALA A 257 18.30 6.72 -1.31
N PHE A 258 18.08 7.19 -0.10
CA PHE A 258 17.96 6.40 1.12
C PHE A 258 16.58 6.61 1.72
N GLU A 259 15.95 5.54 2.20
CA GLU A 259 14.69 5.57 2.91
C GLU A 259 14.76 4.63 4.11
N HIS A 260 14.35 5.11 5.26
CA HIS A 260 14.26 4.33 6.49
C HIS A 260 12.92 4.58 7.15
N PHE A 261 12.22 3.53 7.58
CA PHE A 261 11.10 3.66 8.49
C PHE A 261 11.11 2.59 9.57
N LEU A 262 10.71 3.01 10.76
CA LEU A 262 10.50 2.20 11.94
C LEU A 262 9.04 2.32 12.36
N ASP A 263 8.35 1.19 12.50
CA ASP A 263 7.05 1.06 13.15
C ASP A 263 7.20 0.16 14.38
N ASP A 264 7.04 0.73 15.57
CA ASP A 264 7.21 0.05 16.85
C ASP A 264 5.95 0.28 17.68
N GLY A 265 5.29 -0.80 18.12
CA GLY A 265 4.06 -0.67 18.87
C GLY A 265 3.54 -2.00 19.40
N GLU A 266 2.34 -1.94 19.90
CA GLU A 266 1.64 -3.06 20.49
C GLU A 266 0.53 -3.56 19.58
N GLY A 267 0.27 -4.89 19.65
CA GLY A 267 -0.66 -5.57 18.76
C GLY A 267 -2.13 -5.45 19.19
N TYR A 268 -2.98 -5.18 18.21
CA TYR A 268 -4.43 -5.30 18.36
C TYR A 268 -4.98 -6.31 17.35
N PHE A 269 -5.66 -7.35 17.85
CA PHE A 269 -6.15 -8.45 17.02
C PHE A 269 -7.69 -8.52 16.95
N GLY A 270 -8.36 -7.44 17.31
CA GLY A 270 -9.81 -7.33 17.19
C GLY A 270 -10.58 -7.66 18.46
N THR A 271 -11.88 -7.80 18.30
CA THR A 271 -12.81 -8.14 19.38
C THR A 271 -13.41 -9.53 19.17
N PRO A 272 -13.54 -10.36 20.22
CA PRO A 272 -14.23 -11.65 20.12
C PRO A 272 -15.72 -11.45 19.80
N LEU A 273 -16.28 -12.41 19.06
CA LEU A 273 -17.70 -12.44 18.75
C LEU A 273 -18.46 -13.16 19.86
N ILE A 274 -19.45 -12.49 20.41
CA ILE A 274 -20.37 -13.09 21.38
C ILE A 274 -21.57 -13.66 20.62
N ASN A 275 -21.69 -14.98 20.61
CA ASN A 275 -22.72 -15.68 19.83
C ASN A 275 -22.79 -15.23 18.35
N GLY A 276 -21.62 -15.07 17.72
CA GLY A 276 -21.50 -14.66 16.31
C GLY A 276 -21.73 -13.16 16.04
N ARG A 277 -21.77 -12.31 17.05
CA ARG A 277 -22.01 -10.86 16.90
C ARG A 277 -20.99 -10.02 17.65
N ILE A 278 -20.73 -8.82 17.14
CA ILE A 278 -19.93 -7.80 17.83
C ILE A 278 -20.76 -7.29 19.04
N ASP A 279 -20.17 -7.32 20.24
CA ASP A 279 -20.66 -6.58 21.39
C ASP A 279 -19.92 -5.24 21.48
N PRO A 280 -20.56 -4.09 21.19
CA PRO A 280 -19.89 -2.80 21.22
C PRO A 280 -19.30 -2.41 22.58
N SER A 281 -19.76 -3.02 23.67
CA SER A 281 -19.23 -2.76 25.01
C SER A 281 -17.83 -3.34 25.22
N LEU A 282 -17.38 -4.25 24.34
CA LEU A 282 -16.05 -4.88 24.38
C LEU A 282 -15.01 -4.16 23.54
N ARG A 283 -15.39 -3.11 22.82
CA ARG A 283 -14.53 -2.44 21.83
C ARG A 283 -13.22 -1.88 22.39
N ASP A 284 -13.22 -1.53 23.68
CA ASP A 284 -12.07 -0.92 24.35
C ASP A 284 -11.19 -1.95 25.08
N ILE A 285 -11.58 -3.22 25.11
CA ILE A 285 -10.91 -4.25 25.89
C ILE A 285 -9.75 -4.82 25.10
N ASN A 286 -8.56 -4.82 25.71
CA ASN A 286 -7.38 -5.46 25.19
C ASN A 286 -7.20 -6.85 25.80
N TYR A 287 -7.31 -7.89 24.96
CA TYR A 287 -7.12 -9.28 25.39
C TYR A 287 -5.69 -9.78 25.20
N ASN A 288 -4.80 -8.98 24.60
CA ASN A 288 -3.42 -9.37 24.39
C ASN A 288 -2.60 -9.38 25.70
N VAL A 289 -1.42 -9.96 25.69
CA VAL A 289 -0.48 -9.93 26.82
C VAL A 289 0.05 -8.53 27.08
N ILE A 290 0.65 -8.27 28.26
CA ILE A 290 1.15 -6.92 28.59
C ILE A 290 2.50 -6.59 27.98
N ASP A 291 3.23 -7.63 27.53
CA ASP A 291 4.54 -7.54 26.94
C ASP A 291 4.53 -7.94 25.45
N ASP A 292 3.37 -7.75 24.81
CA ASP A 292 3.25 -7.87 23.37
C ASP A 292 4.11 -6.83 22.64
N ALA A 293 4.52 -7.15 21.43
CA ALA A 293 5.36 -6.28 20.62
C ALA A 293 5.13 -6.52 19.14
N ILE A 294 5.10 -5.44 18.38
CA ILE A 294 5.19 -5.44 16.92
C ILE A 294 6.21 -4.40 16.52
N ARG A 295 7.29 -4.84 15.89
CA ARG A 295 8.35 -3.96 15.42
C ARG A 295 8.72 -4.27 13.99
N MET A 296 8.85 -3.24 13.18
CA MET A 296 9.28 -3.30 11.79
C MET A 296 10.30 -2.20 11.55
N ASP A 297 11.49 -2.61 11.14
CA ASP A 297 12.63 -1.74 10.84
C ASP A 297 13.02 -2.00 9.38
N VAL A 298 12.90 -0.99 8.52
CA VAL A 298 13.05 -1.15 7.07
C VAL A 298 13.96 -0.09 6.51
N ASP A 299 14.99 -0.53 5.80
CA ASP A 299 15.94 0.31 5.08
C ASP A 299 15.88 0.07 3.58
N TRP A 300 15.89 1.13 2.79
CA TRP A 300 16.06 1.11 1.34
C TRP A 300 17.25 1.95 0.90
N LEU A 301 18.02 1.44 -0.03
CA LEU A 301 19.02 2.19 -0.77
C LEU A 301 18.77 2.02 -2.26
N ARG A 302 18.68 3.13 -3.01
CA ARG A 302 18.46 3.12 -4.45
C ARG A 302 19.44 4.05 -5.14
N ALA A 303 20.22 3.53 -6.09
CA ALA A 303 21.05 4.32 -6.99
C ALA A 303 20.45 4.27 -8.40
N ARG A 304 20.25 5.43 -9.01
CA ARG A 304 19.63 5.55 -10.33
C ARG A 304 20.53 6.32 -11.27
N ALA A 305 20.66 5.79 -12.51
CA ALA A 305 21.24 6.49 -13.64
C ALA A 305 20.15 6.67 -14.70
N GLU A 306 19.94 7.91 -15.13
CA GLU A 306 19.02 8.28 -16.21
C GLU A 306 19.83 8.92 -17.34
N TRP A 307 19.83 8.29 -18.50
CA TRP A 307 20.55 8.73 -19.68
C TRP A 307 19.57 9.04 -20.81
N GLN A 308 19.58 10.27 -21.27
CA GLN A 308 18.72 10.77 -22.36
C GLN A 308 19.60 11.45 -23.44
N PRO A 309 20.21 10.65 -24.33
CA PRO A 309 21.11 11.18 -25.38
C PRO A 309 20.37 12.00 -26.43
N SER A 310 19.06 11.85 -26.56
CA SER A 310 18.22 12.58 -27.51
C SER A 310 16.76 12.62 -26.99
N ASP A 311 15.93 13.46 -27.61
CA ASP A 311 14.51 13.60 -27.22
C ASP A 311 13.70 12.31 -27.40
N ASN A 312 14.17 11.40 -28.26
CA ASN A 312 13.47 10.17 -28.61
C ASN A 312 14.05 8.91 -27.96
N LEU A 313 15.15 9.00 -27.19
CA LEU A 313 15.79 7.86 -26.55
C LEU A 313 16.10 8.17 -25.09
N ARG A 314 15.60 7.33 -24.20
CA ARG A 314 15.90 7.36 -22.77
C ARG A 314 16.27 5.97 -22.28
N ALA A 315 17.28 5.88 -21.44
CA ALA A 315 17.61 4.67 -20.70
C ALA A 315 17.66 4.96 -19.19
N ALA A 316 17.26 4.01 -18.39
CA ALA A 316 17.34 4.09 -16.95
C ALA A 316 17.90 2.79 -16.37
N LEU A 317 18.75 2.92 -15.36
CA LEU A 317 19.25 1.83 -14.52
C LEU A 317 18.98 2.18 -13.07
N VAL A 318 18.32 1.29 -12.35
CA VAL A 318 18.10 1.39 -10.91
C VAL A 318 18.75 0.20 -10.23
N LEU A 319 19.74 0.46 -9.40
CA LEU A 319 20.30 -0.51 -8.46
C LEU A 319 19.60 -0.29 -7.13
N PHE A 320 19.20 -1.36 -6.46
CA PHE A 320 18.49 -1.27 -5.20
C PHE A 320 18.92 -2.32 -4.18
N GLY A 321 18.82 -1.95 -2.93
CA GLY A 321 18.94 -2.82 -1.78
C GLY A 321 17.88 -2.47 -0.75
N ASN A 322 17.33 -3.49 -0.09
CA ASN A 322 16.43 -3.37 1.04
C ASN A 322 16.88 -4.31 2.15
N ARG A 323 16.76 -3.86 3.37
CA ARG A 323 16.86 -4.69 4.57
C ARG A 323 15.60 -4.49 5.41
N GLU A 324 15.02 -5.58 5.86
CA GLU A 324 13.89 -5.60 6.79
C GLU A 324 14.24 -6.48 7.98
N ASP A 325 14.00 -5.95 9.18
CA ASP A 325 14.00 -6.67 10.44
C ASP A 325 12.61 -6.53 11.05
N ARG A 326 11.86 -7.63 11.15
CA ARG A 326 10.52 -7.66 11.69
C ARG A 326 10.42 -8.63 12.84
N TYR A 327 9.87 -8.17 13.94
CA TYR A 327 9.63 -8.95 15.13
C TYR A 327 8.23 -8.70 15.66
N TYR A 328 7.56 -9.77 16.07
CA TYR A 328 6.29 -9.66 16.79
C TYR A 328 6.09 -10.81 17.77
N ARG A 329 5.41 -10.49 18.89
CA ARG A 329 5.09 -11.40 19.98
C ARG A 329 3.72 -11.05 20.52
N ASN A 330 2.77 -11.99 20.49
CA ASN A 330 1.36 -11.73 20.75
C ASN A 330 0.61 -12.99 21.20
N ALA A 331 -0.60 -12.77 21.82
CA ALA A 331 -1.67 -13.73 21.86
C ALA A 331 -2.76 -13.28 20.85
N GLU A 332 -2.89 -13.95 19.72
CA GLU A 332 -3.60 -13.37 18.57
C GLU A 332 -5.08 -13.78 18.49
N VAL A 333 -5.44 -14.99 18.90
CA VAL A 333 -6.80 -15.51 18.72
C VAL A 333 -7.57 -15.55 20.04
N ASN A 334 -8.69 -14.82 20.06
CA ASN A 334 -9.57 -14.63 21.22
C ASN A 334 -10.95 -15.21 20.92
N THR A 335 -11.29 -16.33 21.57
CA THR A 335 -12.53 -17.06 21.28
C THR A 335 -13.45 -17.08 22.51
N TRP A 336 -14.67 -16.61 22.34
CA TRP A 336 -15.71 -16.69 23.35
C TRP A 336 -16.07 -18.13 23.67
N GLN A 337 -16.12 -18.47 24.98
CA GLN A 337 -16.49 -19.77 25.51
C GLN A 337 -17.82 -19.67 26.24
N PRO A 338 -18.98 -19.95 25.61
CA PRO A 338 -20.29 -19.80 26.25
C PRO A 338 -20.46 -20.61 27.51
N ALA A 339 -19.83 -21.79 27.61
CA ALA A 339 -19.96 -22.70 28.76
C ALA A 339 -19.29 -22.15 30.02
N THR A 340 -18.26 -21.36 29.93
CA THR A 340 -17.50 -20.82 31.06
C THR A 340 -17.68 -19.33 31.27
N GLY A 341 -18.17 -18.60 30.27
CA GLY A 341 -18.23 -17.15 30.28
C GLY A 341 -16.84 -16.45 30.14
N LEU A 342 -15.85 -17.17 29.64
CA LEU A 342 -14.47 -16.67 29.47
C LEU A 342 -14.10 -16.51 28.00
N ILE A 343 -13.05 -15.74 27.78
CA ILE A 343 -12.35 -15.67 26.50
C ILE A 343 -11.17 -16.63 26.55
N ARG A 344 -11.16 -17.64 25.68
CA ARG A 344 -9.99 -18.49 25.44
C ARG A 344 -9.04 -17.75 24.50
N ARG A 345 -7.78 -17.61 24.92
CA ARG A 345 -6.70 -17.10 24.10
C ARG A 345 -5.88 -18.26 23.54
N SER A 346 -5.53 -18.18 22.27
CA SER A 346 -4.64 -19.12 21.56
C SER A 346 -3.78 -18.39 20.56
N ASP A 347 -2.94 -19.13 19.83
CA ASP A 347 -1.94 -18.58 18.94
C ASP A 347 -1.05 -17.55 19.67
N TYR A 348 -0.50 -18.02 20.79
CA TYR A 348 0.63 -17.35 21.43
C TYR A 348 1.84 -17.57 20.54
N LEU A 349 2.26 -16.53 19.85
CA LEU A 349 3.34 -16.66 18.89
C LEU A 349 4.38 -15.58 19.05
N GLU A 350 5.64 -16.00 18.90
CA GLU A 350 6.81 -15.16 18.79
C GLU A 350 7.49 -15.47 17.48
N ILE A 351 7.61 -14.47 16.60
CA ILE A 351 8.14 -14.62 15.24
C ILE A 351 9.09 -13.46 14.93
N SER A 352 10.21 -13.76 14.29
CA SER A 352 11.06 -12.79 13.62
C SER A 352 11.27 -13.14 12.15
N HIS A 353 11.43 -12.11 11.35
CA HIS A 353 11.87 -12.18 9.97
C HIS A 353 13.06 -11.26 9.79
N ASP A 354 14.14 -11.76 9.22
CA ASP A 354 15.26 -10.98 8.71
C ASP A 354 15.28 -11.19 7.20
N GLN A 355 15.20 -10.11 6.44
CA GLN A 355 15.09 -10.16 5.00
C GLN A 355 16.03 -9.16 4.35
N THR A 356 16.73 -9.60 3.30
CA THR A 356 17.60 -8.76 2.49
C THR A 356 17.30 -8.94 1.02
N LEU A 357 16.85 -7.87 0.36
CA LEU A 357 16.65 -7.81 -1.09
C LEU A 357 17.74 -6.96 -1.73
N ARG A 358 18.26 -7.41 -2.86
CA ARG A 358 19.21 -6.64 -3.71
C ARG A 358 18.97 -6.96 -5.17
N GLY A 359 19.09 -5.95 -6.01
CA GLY A 359 18.85 -6.17 -7.42
C GLY A 359 19.06 -4.95 -8.30
N ALA A 360 18.69 -5.14 -9.56
CA ALA A 360 18.76 -4.12 -10.59
C ALA A 360 17.56 -4.20 -11.53
N VAL A 361 17.10 -3.03 -11.98
CA VAL A 361 16.16 -2.88 -13.10
C VAL A 361 16.78 -1.94 -14.10
N ALA A 362 16.80 -2.36 -15.37
CA ALA A 362 17.22 -1.51 -16.49
C ALA A 362 16.10 -1.45 -17.52
N ASP A 363 15.83 -0.27 -18.06
CA ASP A 363 14.90 -0.09 -19.18
C ASP A 363 15.41 0.94 -20.19
N VAL A 364 15.01 0.75 -21.44
CA VAL A 364 15.24 1.66 -22.55
C VAL A 364 13.90 2.00 -23.19
N ALA A 365 13.59 3.27 -23.27
CA ALA A 365 12.40 3.81 -23.93
C ALA A 365 12.83 4.51 -25.22
N TRP A 366 12.22 4.12 -26.33
CA TRP A 366 12.51 4.65 -27.65
C TRP A 366 11.22 5.10 -28.36
N SER A 367 11.14 6.39 -28.66
CA SER A 367 10.05 7.00 -29.41
C SER A 367 10.49 7.19 -30.87
N HIS A 368 9.77 6.63 -31.83
CA HIS A 368 10.09 6.68 -33.25
C HIS A 368 8.84 6.59 -34.10
N THR A 369 9.03 6.58 -35.41
CA THR A 369 7.94 6.37 -36.36
C THR A 369 7.99 4.94 -36.88
N LEU A 370 6.91 4.19 -36.72
CA LEU A 370 6.73 2.85 -37.27
C LEU A 370 5.56 2.88 -38.27
N PHE A 371 5.78 2.44 -39.52
CA PHE A 371 4.79 2.50 -40.61
C PHE A 371 4.15 3.90 -40.80
N GLY A 372 4.95 4.96 -40.62
CA GLY A 372 4.46 6.35 -40.71
C GLY A 372 3.60 6.80 -39.52
N ARG A 373 3.60 6.07 -38.43
CA ARG A 373 2.80 6.33 -37.20
C ARG A 373 3.70 6.51 -35.98
N ALA A 374 3.26 7.33 -35.04
CA ALA A 374 3.97 7.48 -33.77
C ALA A 374 3.99 6.14 -33.02
N HIS A 375 5.16 5.74 -32.57
CA HIS A 375 5.40 4.52 -31.82
C HIS A 375 6.34 4.78 -30.66
N GLN A 376 5.99 4.31 -29.48
CA GLN A 376 6.86 4.27 -28.31
C GLN A 376 7.07 2.81 -27.92
N LEU A 377 8.32 2.42 -27.74
CA LEU A 377 8.74 1.08 -27.32
C LEU A 377 9.55 1.19 -26.03
N VAL A 378 9.24 0.35 -25.04
CA VAL A 378 10.07 0.18 -23.85
C VAL A 378 10.49 -1.28 -23.79
N PHE A 379 11.79 -1.51 -23.61
CA PHE A 379 12.36 -2.82 -23.34
C PHE A 379 13.11 -2.76 -22.01
N GLY A 380 12.97 -3.79 -21.16
CA GLY A 380 13.66 -3.81 -19.89
C GLY A 380 13.98 -5.18 -19.36
N LEU A 381 14.91 -5.19 -18.41
CA LEU A 381 15.42 -6.35 -17.68
C LEU A 381 15.35 -6.07 -16.18
N GLN A 382 15.08 -7.09 -15.41
CA GLN A 382 15.15 -7.06 -13.96
C GLN A 382 15.85 -8.31 -13.46
N ALA A 383 16.71 -8.16 -12.45
CA ALA A 383 17.28 -9.28 -11.71
C ALA A 383 17.40 -8.90 -10.24
N ASP A 384 16.93 -9.76 -9.37
CA ASP A 384 17.01 -9.57 -7.93
C ASP A 384 17.18 -10.89 -7.18
N ARG A 385 17.74 -10.76 -5.99
CA ARG A 385 17.89 -11.83 -5.02
C ARG A 385 17.36 -11.38 -3.67
N ASN A 386 16.58 -12.24 -3.04
CA ASN A 386 15.99 -12.04 -1.74
C ASN A 386 16.36 -13.18 -0.81
N ASP A 387 17.12 -12.88 0.23
CA ASP A 387 17.46 -13.79 1.32
C ASP A 387 16.48 -13.53 2.46
N HIS A 388 15.80 -14.57 2.99
CA HIS A 388 14.77 -14.45 4.02
C HIS A 388 14.93 -15.54 5.09
N ASP A 389 15.24 -15.14 6.30
CA ASP A 389 15.32 -15.99 7.47
C ASP A 389 14.12 -15.77 8.40
N ARG A 390 13.53 -16.86 8.88
CA ARG A 390 12.43 -16.82 9.84
C ARG A 390 12.75 -17.63 11.07
N SER A 391 12.60 -17.00 12.24
CA SER A 391 12.62 -17.67 13.55
C SER A 391 11.24 -17.64 14.18
N SER A 392 10.88 -18.66 14.93
CA SER A 392 9.63 -18.67 15.70
C SER A 392 9.66 -19.75 16.78
N ASP A 393 8.70 -19.66 17.69
CA ASP A 393 8.39 -20.66 18.69
C ASP A 393 7.22 -21.59 18.27
N SER A 394 6.99 -21.73 16.95
CA SER A 394 5.96 -22.67 16.47
C SER A 394 6.15 -24.09 17.05
N PRO A 395 5.08 -24.85 17.26
CA PRO A 395 3.73 -24.75 16.69
C PRO A 395 2.68 -23.98 17.53
N PHE A 396 3.05 -23.05 18.42
CA PHE A 396 2.15 -22.12 19.11
C PHE A 396 1.07 -22.80 19.98
N ARG A 397 1.45 -23.78 20.78
CA ARG A 397 0.54 -24.69 21.49
C ARG A 397 -0.04 -24.12 22.79
N TYR A 398 0.53 -23.03 23.32
CA TYR A 398 0.06 -22.46 24.59
C TYR A 398 -1.33 -21.85 24.43
N THR A 399 -2.16 -22.03 25.44
CA THR A 399 -3.50 -21.42 25.52
C THR A 399 -3.83 -21.14 26.97
N ASP A 400 -4.59 -20.08 27.21
CA ASP A 400 -5.18 -19.77 28.50
C ASP A 400 -6.61 -19.22 28.35
N ALA A 401 -7.19 -18.75 29.45
CA ALA A 401 -8.51 -18.14 29.45
C ALA A 401 -8.54 -16.93 30.40
N VAL A 402 -9.22 -15.87 29.98
CA VAL A 402 -9.33 -14.61 30.73
C VAL A 402 -10.79 -14.17 30.82
N ASP A 403 -11.10 -13.28 31.78
CA ASP A 403 -12.43 -12.70 31.91
C ASP A 403 -12.80 -11.89 30.65
N LEU A 404 -14.10 -11.91 30.33
CA LEU A 404 -14.66 -11.21 29.18
C LEU A 404 -14.53 -9.68 29.28
N ARG A 405 -14.71 -9.13 30.49
CA ARG A 405 -14.83 -7.67 30.69
C ARG A 405 -13.66 -7.06 31.44
N ASP A 406 -12.92 -7.87 32.19
CA ASP A 406 -11.77 -7.46 32.99
C ASP A 406 -10.64 -8.50 32.87
N PRO A 407 -10.06 -8.65 31.67
CA PRO A 407 -9.04 -9.65 31.44
C PRO A 407 -7.74 -9.34 32.20
N VAL A 408 -7.27 -10.28 33.01
CA VAL A 408 -5.89 -10.26 33.50
C VAL A 408 -4.97 -10.62 32.33
N ARG A 409 -4.34 -9.60 31.73
CA ARG A 409 -3.57 -9.77 30.48
C ARG A 409 -2.39 -10.74 30.61
N GLY A 410 -1.69 -10.75 31.75
CA GLY A 410 -0.53 -11.61 31.94
C GLY A 410 0.65 -11.28 31.02
N VAL A 411 1.68 -12.13 31.04
CA VAL A 411 2.85 -12.02 30.17
C VAL A 411 2.82 -13.11 29.13
N TYR A 412 3.53 -12.89 28.04
CA TYR A 412 3.71 -13.89 27.00
C TYR A 412 4.28 -15.20 27.57
N THR A 413 3.73 -16.31 27.13
CA THR A 413 4.14 -17.65 27.53
C THR A 413 4.12 -18.59 26.31
N SER A 414 5.17 -19.38 26.17
CA SER A 414 5.28 -20.41 25.15
C SER A 414 5.66 -21.76 25.73
N LEU A 415 5.14 -22.83 25.17
CA LEU A 415 5.56 -24.21 25.44
C LEU A 415 6.68 -24.67 24.52
N ASP A 416 7.05 -23.84 23.57
CA ASP A 416 7.99 -24.15 22.52
C ASP A 416 9.19 -23.19 22.54
N THR A 417 10.31 -23.61 21.98
CA THR A 417 11.52 -22.79 21.95
C THR A 417 11.51 -21.87 20.74
N PHE A 418 11.76 -20.58 20.96
CA PHE A 418 12.04 -19.63 19.88
C PHE A 418 13.40 -19.96 19.25
N GLN A 419 13.39 -20.30 17.96
CA GLN A 419 14.59 -20.72 17.24
C GLN A 419 14.44 -20.50 15.73
N PRO A 420 15.55 -20.49 14.95
CA PRO A 420 15.48 -20.49 13.48
C PRO A 420 14.65 -21.65 12.95
N ARG A 421 13.75 -21.35 12.00
CA ARG A 421 12.82 -22.33 11.41
C ARG A 421 13.07 -22.53 9.93
N THR A 422 13.18 -21.44 9.18
CA THR A 422 13.39 -21.49 7.73
C THR A 422 14.44 -20.49 7.31
N ALA A 423 15.26 -20.88 6.34
CA ALA A 423 16.13 -20.00 5.56
C ALA A 423 15.75 -20.19 4.09
N THR A 424 15.36 -19.11 3.40
CA THR A 424 14.87 -19.16 2.02
C THR A 424 15.61 -18.14 1.17
N ASP A 425 16.16 -18.60 0.07
CA ASP A 425 16.82 -17.81 -0.97
C ASP A 425 15.96 -17.81 -2.23
N ILE A 426 15.71 -16.63 -2.79
CA ILE A 426 14.89 -16.46 -3.98
C ILE A 426 15.66 -15.62 -4.98
N GLU A 427 15.97 -16.19 -6.15
CA GLU A 427 16.48 -15.45 -7.28
C GLU A 427 15.35 -15.22 -8.30
N GLN A 428 15.17 -13.97 -8.72
CA GLN A 428 14.20 -13.60 -9.77
C GLN A 428 14.91 -12.93 -10.94
N ARG A 429 14.52 -13.31 -12.17
CA ARG A 429 14.99 -12.71 -13.41
C ARG A 429 13.80 -12.48 -14.32
N SER A 430 13.73 -11.31 -14.92
CA SER A 430 12.60 -10.93 -15.76
C SER A 430 13.06 -10.16 -16.99
N VAL A 431 12.33 -10.36 -18.07
CA VAL A 431 12.42 -9.55 -19.29
C VAL A 431 11.02 -9.03 -19.61
N PHE A 432 10.92 -7.77 -20.01
CA PHE A 432 9.65 -7.17 -20.39
C PHE A 432 9.79 -6.23 -21.57
N VAL A 433 8.69 -6.09 -22.31
CA VAL A 433 8.54 -5.13 -23.39
C VAL A 433 7.14 -4.52 -23.34
N GLU A 434 7.07 -3.20 -23.52
CA GLU A 434 5.81 -2.48 -23.70
C GLU A 434 5.87 -1.63 -24.96
N SER A 435 4.75 -1.51 -25.66
CA SER A 435 4.64 -0.80 -26.94
C SER A 435 3.34 0.01 -26.95
N ALA A 436 3.42 1.26 -27.39
CA ALA A 436 2.27 2.11 -27.73
C ALA A 436 2.40 2.55 -29.20
N LEU A 437 1.50 2.08 -30.05
CA LEU A 437 1.45 2.36 -31.48
C LEU A 437 0.17 3.08 -31.86
N ASP A 438 0.27 4.24 -32.49
CA ASP A 438 -0.85 4.92 -33.09
C ASP A 438 -1.24 4.22 -34.41
N LEU A 439 -2.34 3.45 -34.40
CA LEU A 439 -2.82 2.73 -35.57
C LEU A 439 -3.46 3.66 -36.61
N ALA A 440 -4.19 4.66 -36.12
CA ALA A 440 -4.87 5.66 -36.91
C ALA A 440 -5.06 6.94 -36.06
N PRO A 441 -5.49 8.08 -36.64
CA PRO A 441 -5.92 9.21 -35.85
C PRO A 441 -6.97 8.76 -34.82
N ARG A 442 -6.74 9.04 -33.53
CA ARG A 442 -7.60 8.66 -32.40
C ARG A 442 -7.56 7.18 -31.98
N TRP A 443 -6.85 6.30 -32.66
CA TRP A 443 -6.73 4.89 -32.31
C TRP A 443 -5.30 4.55 -31.90
N ARG A 444 -5.11 4.01 -30.70
CA ARG A 444 -3.82 3.56 -30.19
C ARG A 444 -3.91 2.13 -29.69
N LEU A 445 -2.95 1.31 -30.09
CA LEU A 445 -2.74 -0.03 -29.60
C LEU A 445 -1.63 0.02 -28.54
N ILE A 446 -1.91 -0.51 -27.35
CA ILE A 446 -0.94 -0.65 -26.29
C ILE A 446 -0.80 -2.15 -25.99
N THR A 447 0.44 -2.64 -26.05
CA THR A 447 0.76 -4.04 -25.80
C THR A 447 1.91 -4.13 -24.81
N GLY A 448 1.91 -5.20 -24.02
CA GLY A 448 3.00 -5.50 -23.11
C GLY A 448 3.16 -7.01 -22.97
N LEU A 449 4.40 -7.44 -22.87
CA LEU A 449 4.79 -8.82 -22.59
C LEU A 449 5.82 -8.83 -21.47
N ARG A 450 5.72 -9.77 -20.57
CA ARG A 450 6.72 -10.01 -19.53
C ARG A 450 6.90 -11.50 -19.32
N HIS A 451 8.16 -11.90 -19.13
CA HIS A 451 8.50 -13.24 -18.71
C HIS A 451 9.32 -13.18 -17.44
N ASP A 452 8.84 -13.88 -16.41
CA ASP A 452 9.47 -14.00 -15.10
C ASP A 452 9.97 -15.44 -14.88
N ARG A 453 11.15 -15.56 -14.31
CA ARG A 453 11.69 -16.81 -13.81
C ARG A 453 12.14 -16.59 -12.38
N SER A 454 11.63 -17.42 -11.47
CA SER A 454 12.00 -17.43 -10.05
C SER A 454 12.55 -18.77 -9.66
N GLU A 455 13.68 -18.80 -8.95
CA GLU A 455 14.29 -19.98 -8.34
C GLU A 455 14.22 -19.80 -6.83
N VAL A 456 13.64 -20.77 -6.14
CA VAL A 456 13.47 -20.78 -4.68
C VAL A 456 14.26 -21.95 -4.12
N ASP A 457 15.15 -21.65 -3.18
CA ASP A 457 15.85 -22.65 -2.36
C ASP A 457 15.46 -22.41 -0.90
N SER A 458 14.87 -23.39 -0.24
CA SER A 458 14.39 -23.25 1.13
C SER A 458 14.85 -24.40 2.00
N LEU A 459 15.42 -24.07 3.15
CA LEU A 459 15.86 -24.97 4.18
C LEU A 459 14.92 -24.89 5.39
N ASN A 460 14.32 -26.00 5.79
CA ASN A 460 13.78 -26.14 7.14
C ASN A 460 14.92 -26.44 8.10
N VAL A 461 15.30 -25.44 8.90
CA VAL A 461 16.47 -25.50 9.78
C VAL A 461 16.32 -26.55 10.88
N VAL A 462 15.08 -26.81 11.33
CA VAL A 462 14.82 -27.76 12.42
C VAL A 462 14.94 -29.21 11.95
N SER A 463 14.40 -29.51 10.77
CA SER A 463 14.43 -30.90 10.23
C SER A 463 15.64 -31.17 9.33
N GLY A 464 16.36 -30.12 8.89
CA GLY A 464 17.42 -30.22 7.91
C GLY A 464 16.92 -30.51 6.48
N LEU A 465 15.61 -30.55 6.25
CA LEU A 465 15.04 -30.79 4.94
C LEU A 465 15.16 -29.57 4.05
N ARG A 466 15.63 -29.78 2.84
CA ARG A 466 15.79 -28.76 1.81
C ARG A 466 14.96 -29.10 0.58
N PHE A 467 14.42 -28.07 -0.07
CA PHE A 467 13.81 -28.21 -1.39
C PHE A 467 14.20 -27.04 -2.27
N ASP A 468 14.22 -27.29 -3.57
CA ASP A 468 14.31 -26.29 -4.61
C ASP A 468 13.06 -26.29 -5.49
N LYS A 469 12.64 -25.13 -5.95
CA LYS A 469 11.51 -24.97 -6.87
C LYS A 469 11.81 -23.86 -7.88
N ARG A 470 11.45 -24.14 -9.14
CA ARG A 470 11.52 -23.16 -10.23
C ARG A 470 10.13 -22.82 -10.69
N TYR A 471 9.85 -21.54 -10.80
CA TYR A 471 8.64 -21.03 -11.41
C TYR A 471 9.00 -20.24 -12.66
N SER A 472 8.13 -20.34 -13.68
CA SER A 472 8.24 -19.61 -14.93
C SER A 472 6.86 -19.09 -15.30
N ALA A 473 6.72 -17.79 -15.51
CA ALA A 473 5.46 -17.14 -15.83
C ALA A 473 5.61 -16.23 -17.05
N GLY A 474 4.67 -16.35 -17.97
CA GLY A 474 4.48 -15.39 -19.05
C GLY A 474 3.24 -14.55 -18.76
N SER A 475 3.36 -13.23 -18.79
CA SER A 475 2.22 -12.31 -18.61
C SER A 475 2.12 -11.38 -19.81
N TYR A 476 0.89 -11.01 -20.17
CA TYR A 476 0.66 -10.08 -21.26
C TYR A 476 -0.42 -9.05 -20.92
N ARG A 477 -0.37 -7.94 -21.63
CA ARG A 477 -1.43 -6.95 -21.71
C ARG A 477 -1.63 -6.59 -23.18
N LEU A 478 -2.87 -6.56 -23.60
CA LEU A 478 -3.30 -6.09 -24.91
C LEU A 478 -4.42 -5.08 -24.71
N GLY A 479 -4.28 -3.88 -25.20
CA GLY A 479 -5.29 -2.86 -25.04
C GLY A 479 -5.41 -1.95 -26.27
N LEU A 480 -6.65 -1.62 -26.60
CA LEU A 480 -6.99 -0.70 -27.69
C LEU A 480 -7.70 0.51 -27.10
N THR A 481 -7.26 1.70 -27.47
CA THR A 481 -7.92 2.95 -27.09
C THR A 481 -8.47 3.67 -28.32
N PHE A 482 -9.64 4.30 -28.14
CA PHE A 482 -10.22 5.21 -29.10
C PHE A 482 -10.50 6.56 -28.42
N SER A 483 -9.84 7.61 -28.90
CA SER A 483 -9.98 8.97 -28.35
C SER A 483 -10.79 9.85 -29.33
N PRO A 484 -12.14 9.92 -29.19
CA PRO A 484 -12.99 10.78 -30.05
C PRO A 484 -12.60 12.25 -29.91
N SER A 485 -12.00 12.64 -28.82
CA SER A 485 -11.44 13.97 -28.54
C SER A 485 -10.20 13.86 -27.64
N GLU A 486 -9.43 14.93 -27.49
CA GLU A 486 -8.32 15.01 -26.54
C GLU A 486 -8.73 14.89 -25.07
N ARG A 487 -10.03 14.98 -24.80
CA ARG A 487 -10.61 14.96 -23.44
C ARG A 487 -11.22 13.63 -23.05
N THR A 488 -11.48 12.75 -24.02
CA THR A 488 -12.23 11.50 -23.79
C THR A 488 -11.55 10.34 -24.47
N THR A 489 -11.41 9.24 -23.77
CA THR A 489 -10.88 7.97 -24.30
C THR A 489 -11.79 6.82 -23.89
N LEU A 490 -12.21 6.03 -24.86
CA LEU A 490 -12.81 4.71 -24.67
C LEU A 490 -11.71 3.66 -24.83
N TYR A 491 -11.78 2.57 -24.08
CA TYR A 491 -10.79 1.50 -24.19
C TYR A 491 -11.36 0.12 -23.91
N GLY A 492 -10.67 -0.87 -24.45
CA GLY A 492 -10.82 -2.27 -24.07
C GLY A 492 -9.46 -2.89 -23.85
N SER A 493 -9.33 -3.79 -22.87
CA SER A 493 -8.08 -4.48 -22.58
C SER A 493 -8.25 -5.91 -22.08
N LEU A 494 -7.21 -6.70 -22.35
CA LEU A 494 -6.96 -8.02 -21.78
C LEU A 494 -5.64 -7.95 -20.99
N ALA A 495 -5.60 -8.53 -19.79
CA ALA A 495 -4.39 -8.57 -18.98
C ALA A 495 -4.32 -9.88 -18.18
N THR A 496 -3.09 -10.40 -18.01
CA THR A 496 -2.84 -11.58 -17.20
C THR A 496 -1.81 -11.32 -16.12
N SER A 497 -1.83 -12.15 -15.08
CA SER A 497 -0.83 -12.21 -14.03
C SER A 497 -0.76 -13.62 -13.46
N SER A 498 0.37 -13.98 -12.87
CA SER A 498 0.53 -15.24 -12.15
C SER A 498 1.15 -15.00 -10.79
N GLU A 499 0.85 -15.85 -9.81
CA GLU A 499 1.43 -15.78 -8.46
C GLU A 499 1.79 -17.18 -7.94
N ALA A 500 2.73 -17.25 -6.98
CA ALA A 500 3.02 -18.50 -6.30
C ALA A 500 1.82 -18.97 -5.46
N PRO A 501 1.58 -20.30 -5.35
CA PRO A 501 0.41 -20.87 -4.65
C PRO A 501 0.37 -20.56 -3.16
N ALA A 502 1.50 -20.16 -2.59
CA ALA A 502 1.67 -19.64 -1.25
C ALA A 502 2.64 -18.45 -1.32
N GLN A 503 2.79 -17.72 -0.23
CA GLN A 503 3.82 -16.68 -0.20
C GLN A 503 5.19 -17.30 -0.51
N ILE A 504 5.89 -16.77 -1.52
CA ILE A 504 7.13 -17.36 -2.04
C ILE A 504 8.24 -17.45 -0.97
N THR A 505 8.30 -16.46 -0.04
CA THR A 505 9.28 -16.42 1.07
C THR A 505 9.02 -17.45 2.17
N THR A 506 7.80 -17.99 2.25
CA THR A 506 7.41 -19.00 3.25
C THR A 506 6.97 -20.30 2.61
N LEU A 507 7.31 -20.51 1.33
CA LEU A 507 6.99 -21.72 0.61
C LEU A 507 7.64 -22.93 1.31
N GLY A 508 6.84 -23.93 1.64
CA GLY A 508 7.26 -25.15 2.33
C GLY A 508 7.18 -26.39 1.44
N LEU A 509 7.80 -27.47 1.87
CA LEU A 509 7.79 -28.78 1.17
C LEU A 509 6.39 -29.24 0.79
N ALA A 510 5.38 -28.98 1.63
CA ALA A 510 3.99 -29.35 1.35
C ALA A 510 3.43 -28.69 0.09
N ASN A 511 3.95 -27.54 -0.30
CA ASN A 511 3.50 -26.76 -1.44
C ASN A 511 4.48 -26.82 -2.63
N ALA A 512 5.61 -27.53 -2.49
CA ALA A 512 6.67 -27.57 -3.51
C ALA A 512 6.21 -28.24 -4.83
N SER A 513 5.20 -29.11 -4.79
CA SER A 513 4.65 -29.78 -5.98
C SER A 513 3.69 -28.91 -6.81
N PHE A 514 3.20 -27.80 -6.26
CA PHE A 514 2.20 -26.97 -6.94
C PHE A 514 2.85 -25.91 -7.84
N ASP A 515 2.13 -25.56 -8.91
CA ASP A 515 2.50 -24.53 -9.86
C ASP A 515 1.91 -23.16 -9.49
N LEU A 516 2.07 -22.18 -10.38
CA LEU A 516 1.51 -20.84 -10.19
C LEU A 516 -0.02 -20.86 -10.27
N THR A 517 -0.62 -19.97 -9.53
CA THR A 517 -2.01 -19.55 -9.69
C THR A 517 -2.05 -18.46 -10.75
N ASP A 518 -2.97 -18.55 -11.70
CA ASP A 518 -3.07 -17.60 -12.81
C ASP A 518 -4.30 -16.70 -12.67
N SER A 519 -4.23 -15.53 -13.24
CA SER A 519 -5.37 -14.62 -13.39
C SER A 519 -5.45 -14.02 -14.78
N GLU A 520 -6.66 -13.83 -15.25
CA GLU A 520 -6.98 -13.18 -16.52
C GLU A 520 -8.13 -12.19 -16.33
N GLN A 521 -8.03 -11.04 -16.97
CA GLN A 521 -9.04 -9.99 -16.91
C GLN A 521 -9.34 -9.44 -18.29
N VAL A 522 -10.65 -9.25 -18.54
CA VAL A 522 -11.18 -8.37 -19.60
C VAL A 522 -11.69 -7.09 -18.96
N GLU A 523 -11.37 -5.94 -19.53
CA GLU A 523 -11.85 -4.65 -19.05
C GLU A 523 -12.29 -3.76 -20.22
N LEU A 524 -13.42 -3.08 -20.06
CA LEU A 524 -13.91 -2.03 -20.95
C LEU A 524 -14.11 -0.77 -20.13
N GLY A 525 -13.73 0.39 -20.66
CA GLY A 525 -13.90 1.61 -19.90
C GLY A 525 -13.91 2.88 -20.72
N VAL A 526 -14.26 3.96 -20.03
CA VAL A 526 -14.22 5.32 -20.53
C VAL A 526 -13.59 6.25 -19.50
N LYS A 527 -12.79 7.17 -19.98
CA LYS A 527 -12.12 8.22 -19.18
C LYS A 527 -12.37 9.57 -19.82
N HIS A 528 -12.60 10.55 -18.97
CA HIS A 528 -12.80 11.93 -19.42
C HIS A 528 -12.05 12.90 -18.50
N SER A 529 -11.34 13.86 -19.12
CA SER A 529 -10.63 14.93 -18.41
C SER A 529 -10.82 16.26 -19.14
N CYS A 530 -11.50 17.20 -18.53
CA CYS A 530 -11.76 18.53 -19.08
C CYS A 530 -11.61 19.61 -18.02
N GLY A 531 -10.54 20.41 -18.13
CA GLY A 531 -10.25 21.46 -17.14
C GLY A 531 -10.01 20.86 -15.75
N ARG A 532 -10.98 21.05 -14.85
CA ARG A 532 -10.94 20.54 -13.46
C ARG A 532 -11.91 19.37 -13.23
N VAL A 533 -12.51 18.83 -14.29
CA VAL A 533 -13.45 17.70 -14.26
C VAL A 533 -12.74 16.46 -14.76
N ASP A 534 -12.64 15.46 -13.90
CA ASP A 534 -12.17 14.11 -14.24
C ASP A 534 -13.22 13.10 -13.84
N TRP A 535 -13.51 12.14 -14.72
CA TRP A 535 -14.30 10.98 -14.36
C TRP A 535 -13.86 9.74 -15.14
N THR A 536 -14.06 8.58 -14.52
CA THR A 536 -13.80 7.27 -15.11
C THR A 536 -14.97 6.34 -14.87
N LEU A 537 -15.17 5.42 -15.79
CA LEU A 537 -16.08 4.28 -15.66
C LEU A 537 -15.40 3.06 -16.27
N ALA A 538 -15.37 1.95 -15.53
CA ALA A 538 -14.80 0.69 -15.99
C ALA A 538 -15.73 -0.47 -15.66
N LEU A 539 -15.86 -1.40 -16.60
CA LEU A 539 -16.51 -2.70 -16.45
C LEU A 539 -15.44 -3.77 -16.57
N TYR A 540 -15.44 -4.74 -15.69
CA TYR A 540 -14.44 -5.81 -15.71
C TYR A 540 -15.04 -7.18 -15.42
N ASP A 541 -14.38 -8.19 -15.97
CA ASP A 541 -14.55 -9.62 -15.67
C ASP A 541 -13.14 -10.17 -15.40
N ILE A 542 -12.90 -10.73 -14.23
CA ILE A 542 -11.61 -11.27 -13.82
C ILE A 542 -11.79 -12.65 -13.21
N ALA A 543 -10.98 -13.61 -13.66
CA ALA A 543 -10.92 -14.96 -13.13
C ALA A 543 -9.53 -15.25 -12.58
N ARG A 544 -9.49 -16.07 -11.52
CA ARG A 544 -8.28 -16.63 -10.92
C ARG A 544 -8.44 -18.14 -10.86
N THR A 545 -7.49 -18.84 -11.44
CA THR A 545 -7.50 -20.31 -11.61
C THR A 545 -6.30 -20.96 -10.92
N ASN A 546 -6.30 -22.27 -10.83
CA ASN A 546 -5.24 -23.04 -10.17
C ASN A 546 -5.08 -22.71 -8.68
N LEU A 547 -6.14 -22.34 -7.99
CA LEU A 547 -6.13 -22.17 -6.54
C LEU A 547 -5.97 -23.54 -5.86
N LEU A 548 -5.26 -23.57 -4.74
CA LEU A 548 -5.21 -24.75 -3.90
C LEU A 548 -6.60 -25.02 -3.30
N SER A 549 -7.09 -26.23 -3.48
CA SER A 549 -8.36 -26.71 -2.99
C SER A 549 -8.19 -28.11 -2.42
N ARG A 550 -9.16 -28.63 -1.68
CA ARG A 550 -9.18 -30.02 -1.24
C ARG A 550 -9.69 -30.92 -2.35
N ASP A 551 -9.11 -32.12 -2.46
CA ASP A 551 -9.59 -33.12 -3.37
C ASP A 551 -10.96 -33.68 -2.91
N PRO A 552 -12.03 -33.60 -3.73
CA PRO A 552 -13.34 -34.13 -3.36
C PRO A 552 -13.33 -35.63 -3.02
N ASP A 553 -12.44 -36.41 -3.65
CA ASP A 553 -12.34 -37.86 -3.46
C ASP A 553 -11.40 -38.25 -2.30
N ASP A 554 -10.44 -37.38 -1.94
CA ASP A 554 -9.52 -37.58 -0.81
C ASP A 554 -9.31 -36.25 -0.07
N PRO A 555 -10.09 -35.96 1.00
CA PRO A 555 -10.02 -34.71 1.74
C PRO A 555 -8.65 -34.38 2.38
N ASN A 556 -7.76 -35.36 2.50
CA ASN A 556 -6.40 -35.13 3.01
C ASN A 556 -5.43 -34.64 1.93
N ARG A 557 -5.82 -34.75 0.66
CA ARG A 557 -5.02 -34.32 -0.49
C ARG A 557 -5.35 -32.89 -0.91
N LEU A 558 -4.31 -32.07 -1.12
CA LEU A 558 -4.44 -30.79 -1.82
C LEU A 558 -4.27 -31.02 -3.33
N ILE A 559 -5.14 -30.36 -4.10
CA ILE A 559 -5.08 -30.32 -5.56
C ILE A 559 -5.16 -28.87 -6.03
N GLN A 560 -4.68 -28.60 -7.22
CA GLN A 560 -4.62 -27.25 -7.79
C GLN A 560 -5.69 -27.13 -8.91
N VAL A 561 -6.94 -26.99 -8.49
CA VAL A 561 -8.12 -26.91 -9.38
C VAL A 561 -9.10 -25.82 -8.97
N GLY A 562 -8.82 -25.08 -7.90
CA GLY A 562 -9.72 -24.03 -7.42
C GLY A 562 -9.82 -22.90 -8.43
N GLU A 563 -11.00 -22.27 -8.49
CA GLU A 563 -11.31 -21.15 -9.35
C GLU A 563 -12.18 -20.13 -8.62
N GLN A 564 -11.85 -18.85 -8.77
CA GLN A 564 -12.60 -17.71 -8.25
C GLN A 564 -12.77 -16.69 -9.37
N ALA A 565 -13.98 -16.18 -9.56
CA ALA A 565 -14.27 -15.16 -10.54
C ALA A 565 -14.91 -13.94 -9.89
N ALA A 566 -14.76 -12.79 -10.52
CA ALA A 566 -15.41 -11.54 -10.09
C ALA A 566 -15.75 -10.68 -11.32
N ARG A 567 -16.94 -10.08 -11.29
CA ARG A 567 -17.42 -9.12 -12.27
C ARG A 567 -17.82 -7.85 -11.57
N GLY A 568 -17.55 -6.71 -12.19
CA GLY A 568 -17.91 -5.48 -11.52
C GLY A 568 -17.88 -4.25 -12.39
N VAL A 569 -18.36 -3.17 -11.79
CA VAL A 569 -18.30 -1.82 -12.32
C VAL A 569 -17.64 -0.90 -11.29
N GLU A 570 -16.72 -0.06 -11.76
CA GLU A 570 -16.04 0.96 -10.96
C GLU A 570 -16.19 2.31 -11.61
N ALA A 571 -16.44 3.33 -10.78
CA ALA A 571 -16.57 4.71 -11.25
C ALA A 571 -15.84 5.66 -10.32
N SER A 572 -15.27 6.73 -10.86
CA SER A 572 -14.73 7.86 -10.11
C SER A 572 -15.16 9.17 -10.74
N LEU A 573 -15.31 10.19 -9.91
CA LEU A 573 -15.67 11.56 -10.31
C LEU A 573 -14.95 12.57 -9.45
N ARG A 574 -14.35 13.57 -10.09
CA ARG A 574 -13.89 14.80 -9.46
C ARG A 574 -14.43 15.97 -10.25
N MET A 575 -15.25 16.82 -9.64
CA MET A 575 -15.95 17.88 -10.34
C MET A 575 -16.14 19.11 -9.45
N PRO A 576 -15.75 20.33 -9.90
CA PRO A 576 -16.22 21.56 -9.31
C PRO A 576 -17.66 21.83 -9.77
N ILE A 577 -18.51 22.30 -8.86
CA ILE A 577 -19.88 22.75 -9.12
C ILE A 577 -19.93 24.25 -8.81
N GLY A 578 -19.92 25.06 -9.86
CA GLY A 578 -19.71 26.50 -9.72
C GLY A 578 -18.32 26.83 -9.17
N GLU A 579 -18.18 27.95 -8.42
CA GLU A 579 -16.89 28.43 -7.93
C GLU A 579 -16.57 27.93 -6.51
N ARG A 580 -17.59 27.50 -5.77
CA ARG A 580 -17.47 27.23 -4.31
C ARG A 580 -17.59 25.79 -3.90
N LEU A 581 -18.20 24.94 -4.70
CA LEU A 581 -18.44 23.55 -4.36
C LEU A 581 -17.56 22.64 -5.24
N ARG A 582 -16.90 21.68 -4.63
CA ARG A 582 -16.18 20.58 -5.30
C ARG A 582 -16.70 19.26 -4.76
N VAL A 583 -17.01 18.34 -5.65
CA VAL A 583 -17.44 16.98 -5.33
C VAL A 583 -16.40 15.99 -5.84
N GLU A 584 -16.04 15.04 -4.97
CA GLU A 584 -15.23 13.89 -5.31
C GLU A 584 -16.00 12.64 -4.90
N ALA A 585 -16.14 11.68 -5.80
CA ALA A 585 -16.86 10.45 -5.53
C ALA A 585 -16.16 9.25 -6.16
N SER A 586 -16.25 8.12 -5.50
CA SER A 586 -15.86 6.82 -6.04
C SER A 586 -16.89 5.77 -5.65
N ALA A 587 -17.14 4.81 -6.56
CA ALA A 587 -18.05 3.71 -6.31
C ALA A 587 -17.56 2.44 -7.01
N ALA A 588 -17.83 1.30 -6.39
CA ALA A 588 -17.67 -0.02 -6.99
C ALA A 588 -18.86 -0.90 -6.61
N LEU A 589 -19.35 -1.64 -7.60
CA LEU A 589 -20.33 -2.71 -7.45
C LEU A 589 -19.72 -3.95 -8.07
N LEU A 590 -19.71 -5.05 -7.36
CA LEU A 590 -19.11 -6.28 -7.86
C LEU A 590 -19.87 -7.51 -7.35
N ASP A 591 -19.78 -8.59 -8.11
CA ASP A 591 -20.20 -9.94 -7.75
C ASP A 591 -18.96 -10.85 -7.88
N ALA A 592 -18.58 -11.50 -6.77
CA ALA A 592 -17.42 -12.39 -6.72
C ALA A 592 -17.83 -13.73 -6.11
N LYS A 593 -17.44 -14.84 -6.77
CA LYS A 593 -17.83 -16.20 -6.35
C LYS A 593 -16.67 -17.17 -6.50
N PHE A 594 -16.67 -18.18 -5.64
CA PHE A 594 -15.93 -19.40 -5.91
C PHE A 594 -16.64 -20.20 -7.02
N GLU A 595 -16.02 -20.37 -8.16
CA GLU A 595 -16.52 -21.22 -9.23
C GLU A 595 -16.16 -22.71 -8.98
N ARG A 596 -15.01 -22.94 -8.35
CA ARG A 596 -14.56 -24.25 -7.89
C ARG A 596 -13.68 -24.07 -6.67
N PHE A 597 -14.13 -24.54 -5.54
CA PHE A 597 -13.35 -24.54 -4.31
C PHE A 597 -13.94 -25.52 -3.31
N ASP A 598 -13.10 -26.40 -2.76
CA ASP A 598 -13.48 -27.39 -1.75
C ASP A 598 -12.60 -27.21 -0.51
N GLU A 599 -13.19 -27.38 0.66
CA GLU A 599 -12.47 -27.36 1.94
C GLU A 599 -12.85 -28.58 2.79
N VAL A 600 -12.01 -28.93 3.78
CA VAL A 600 -12.32 -30.04 4.69
C VAL A 600 -13.08 -29.55 5.92
N VAL A 601 -14.26 -30.11 6.14
CA VAL A 601 -15.09 -29.86 7.33
C VAL A 601 -15.40 -31.21 7.97
N GLY A 602 -14.92 -31.43 9.19
CA GLY A 602 -15.14 -32.71 9.89
C GLY A 602 -14.56 -33.93 9.19
N GLY A 603 -13.46 -33.76 8.41
CA GLY A 603 -12.81 -34.85 7.65
C GLY A 603 -13.44 -35.14 6.28
N VAL A 604 -14.42 -34.35 5.84
CA VAL A 604 -15.10 -34.51 4.55
C VAL A 604 -14.84 -33.28 3.67
N ALA A 605 -14.61 -33.47 2.38
CA ALA A 605 -14.53 -32.37 1.42
C ALA A 605 -15.94 -31.79 1.21
N VAL A 606 -16.07 -30.48 1.38
CA VAL A 606 -17.30 -29.71 1.21
C VAL A 606 -17.10 -28.64 0.18
N SER A 607 -17.91 -28.68 -0.88
CA SER A 607 -17.85 -27.68 -1.94
C SER A 607 -18.34 -26.31 -1.43
N ARG A 608 -17.59 -25.27 -1.84
CA ARG A 608 -17.92 -23.85 -1.62
C ARG A 608 -18.30 -23.13 -2.90
N ARG A 609 -18.60 -23.90 -3.95
CA ARG A 609 -19.02 -23.33 -5.23
C ARG A 609 -20.26 -22.42 -5.04
N GLY A 610 -20.18 -21.22 -5.62
CA GLY A 610 -21.22 -20.21 -5.52
C GLY A 610 -21.18 -19.37 -4.26
N ASN A 611 -20.29 -19.67 -3.29
CA ASN A 611 -20.10 -18.85 -2.10
C ASN A 611 -19.24 -17.62 -2.41
N ASP A 612 -19.46 -16.56 -1.62
CA ASP A 612 -18.68 -15.34 -1.68
C ASP A 612 -17.29 -15.55 -1.07
N PRO A 613 -16.24 -14.97 -1.64
CA PRO A 613 -14.93 -14.94 -1.02
C PRO A 613 -14.93 -14.08 0.24
N VAL A 614 -14.05 -14.45 1.19
CA VAL A 614 -13.96 -13.80 2.50
C VAL A 614 -13.49 -12.35 2.39
N ALA A 615 -14.12 -11.45 3.12
CA ALA A 615 -13.82 -10.02 3.21
C ALA A 615 -13.85 -9.29 1.85
N VAL A 616 -14.75 -9.69 0.98
CA VAL A 616 -15.01 -9.07 -0.33
C VAL A 616 -16.41 -8.47 -0.33
N PRO A 617 -16.57 -7.16 -0.05
CA PRO A 617 -17.88 -6.51 -0.08
C PRO A 617 -18.34 -6.26 -1.53
N GLU A 618 -19.62 -6.52 -1.80
CA GLU A 618 -20.22 -6.28 -3.12
C GLU A 618 -20.39 -4.80 -3.48
N ARG A 619 -20.42 -3.92 -2.48
CA ARG A 619 -20.74 -2.48 -2.67
C ARG A 619 -19.77 -1.64 -1.84
N ILE A 620 -19.11 -0.71 -2.51
CA ILE A 620 -18.19 0.24 -1.87
C ILE A 620 -18.47 1.61 -2.48
N GLY A 621 -18.58 2.64 -1.66
CA GLY A 621 -18.76 3.99 -2.14
C GLY A 621 -18.18 5.02 -1.19
N THR A 622 -17.61 6.09 -1.77
CA THR A 622 -17.11 7.24 -1.02
C THR A 622 -17.53 8.51 -1.74
N VAL A 623 -18.04 9.49 -1.01
CA VAL A 623 -18.39 10.81 -1.54
C VAL A 623 -17.86 11.87 -0.60
N TRP A 624 -17.17 12.85 -1.15
CA TRP A 624 -16.75 14.06 -0.44
C TRP A 624 -17.33 15.29 -1.14
N ALA A 625 -17.87 16.22 -0.37
CA ALA A 625 -18.28 17.55 -0.80
C ALA A 625 -17.45 18.60 -0.05
N PHE A 626 -16.78 19.48 -0.77
CA PHE A 626 -15.96 20.57 -0.23
C PHE A 626 -16.60 21.91 -0.62
N TYR A 627 -16.92 22.73 0.37
CA TYR A 627 -17.53 24.04 0.19
C TYR A 627 -16.60 25.15 0.64
N SER A 628 -16.11 25.95 -0.30
CA SER A 628 -15.29 27.13 -0.05
C SER A 628 -16.21 28.31 0.31
N ALA A 629 -16.46 28.50 1.60
CA ALA A 629 -17.28 29.61 2.09
C ALA A 629 -16.60 30.97 1.84
N ARG A 630 -15.25 31.00 1.92
CA ARG A 630 -14.37 32.11 1.56
C ARG A 630 -13.13 31.56 0.87
N PRO A 631 -12.34 32.39 0.17
CA PRO A 631 -11.10 31.92 -0.48
C PRO A 631 -10.12 31.20 0.45
N ASN A 632 -10.15 31.51 1.74
CA ASN A 632 -9.29 30.95 2.78
C ASN A 632 -10.02 30.04 3.78
N LEU A 633 -11.31 29.71 3.56
CA LEU A 633 -12.10 28.88 4.48
C LEU A 633 -12.92 27.85 3.70
N GLU A 634 -12.60 26.59 3.90
CA GLU A 634 -13.28 25.45 3.27
C GLU A 634 -13.82 24.47 4.32
N PHE A 635 -15.03 23.98 4.08
CA PHE A 635 -15.68 22.90 4.83
C PHE A 635 -15.74 21.66 3.93
N GLY A 636 -15.40 20.51 4.47
CA GLY A 636 -15.55 19.22 3.82
C GLY A 636 -16.52 18.32 4.59
N LEU A 637 -17.34 17.57 3.87
CA LEU A 637 -18.16 16.50 4.42
C LEU A 637 -17.97 15.26 3.57
N GLY A 638 -17.59 14.15 4.21
CA GLY A 638 -17.34 12.85 3.61
C GLY A 638 -18.33 11.80 4.09
N LEU A 639 -18.74 10.92 3.20
CA LEU A 639 -19.51 9.72 3.48
C LEU A 639 -18.81 8.55 2.82
N ARG A 640 -18.48 7.51 3.60
CA ARG A 640 -17.98 6.23 3.10
C ARG A 640 -18.92 5.11 3.49
N GLY A 641 -19.34 4.29 2.52
CA GLY A 641 -20.15 3.11 2.72
C GLY A 641 -19.44 1.85 2.20
N VAL A 642 -19.47 0.78 2.98
CA VAL A 642 -18.98 -0.55 2.62
C VAL A 642 -20.09 -1.55 2.92
N GLY A 643 -20.42 -2.38 1.94
CA GLY A 643 -21.44 -3.42 2.06
C GLY A 643 -21.04 -4.55 3.00
N GLU A 644 -22.00 -5.40 3.31
CA GLU A 644 -21.75 -6.66 4.00
C GLU A 644 -20.81 -7.55 3.17
N SER A 645 -20.00 -8.38 3.84
CA SER A 645 -19.15 -9.38 3.18
C SER A 645 -19.04 -10.65 4.01
N ALA A 646 -18.79 -11.78 3.37
CA ALA A 646 -18.59 -13.06 4.04
C ALA A 646 -17.37 -13.00 4.98
N ALA A 647 -17.50 -13.57 6.18
CA ALA A 647 -16.42 -13.68 7.14
C ALA A 647 -15.78 -15.08 7.18
N ASN A 648 -16.37 -16.05 6.50
CA ASN A 648 -15.82 -17.38 6.30
C ASN A 648 -16.23 -17.93 4.93
N THR A 649 -15.51 -18.92 4.45
CA THR A 649 -15.75 -19.55 3.13
C THR A 649 -17.09 -20.27 3.04
N ALA A 650 -17.67 -20.67 4.18
CA ALA A 650 -18.99 -21.30 4.26
C ALA A 650 -20.15 -20.31 4.11
N ASN A 651 -19.89 -19.00 4.15
CA ASN A 651 -20.89 -17.94 4.15
C ASN A 651 -21.94 -18.07 5.26
N THR A 652 -21.52 -18.57 6.43
CA THR A 652 -22.38 -18.73 7.64
C THR A 652 -22.15 -17.60 8.65
N LEU A 653 -21.11 -16.82 8.46
CA LEU A 653 -20.76 -15.65 9.26
C LEU A 653 -20.45 -14.49 8.31
N TYR A 654 -20.93 -13.29 8.66
CA TYR A 654 -20.76 -12.10 7.84
C TYR A 654 -20.18 -10.94 8.66
N LEU A 655 -19.34 -10.15 8.02
CA LEU A 655 -18.95 -8.82 8.44
C LEU A 655 -20.10 -7.86 8.12
N PRO A 656 -20.73 -7.21 9.11
CA PRO A 656 -21.80 -6.28 8.83
C PRO A 656 -21.36 -5.11 7.98
N GLY A 657 -22.19 -4.70 7.03
CA GLY A 657 -21.98 -3.47 6.29
C GLY A 657 -22.02 -2.23 7.19
N TYR A 658 -21.28 -1.19 6.80
CA TYR A 658 -21.21 0.05 7.56
C TYR A 658 -21.18 1.28 6.68
N ALA A 659 -21.52 2.42 7.29
CA ALA A 659 -21.25 3.73 6.72
C ALA A 659 -20.67 4.62 7.82
N THR A 660 -19.69 5.45 7.46
CA THR A 660 -19.07 6.45 8.34
C THR A 660 -19.18 7.83 7.71
N VAL A 661 -19.34 8.83 8.57
CA VAL A 661 -19.37 10.25 8.18
C VAL A 661 -18.13 10.94 8.72
N ASP A 662 -17.46 11.68 7.86
CA ASP A 662 -16.28 12.47 8.18
C ASP A 662 -16.53 13.94 7.91
N ALA A 663 -15.86 14.84 8.66
CA ALA A 663 -15.91 16.26 8.41
C ALA A 663 -14.51 16.88 8.44
N LEU A 664 -14.35 17.97 7.69
CA LEU A 664 -13.12 18.72 7.59
C LEU A 664 -13.43 20.23 7.65
N LEU A 665 -12.68 20.95 8.45
CA LEU A 665 -12.60 22.41 8.43
C LEU A 665 -11.16 22.79 8.09
N ARG A 666 -10.96 23.61 7.06
CA ARG A 666 -9.65 24.08 6.62
C ARG A 666 -9.63 25.61 6.57
N TYR A 667 -8.62 26.19 7.19
CA TYR A 667 -8.41 27.62 7.21
C TYR A 667 -6.99 27.99 6.80
N ASP A 668 -6.85 28.71 5.69
CA ASP A 668 -5.59 29.23 5.19
C ASP A 668 -5.32 30.61 5.80
N ALA A 669 -4.37 30.69 6.75
CA ALA A 669 -3.93 31.91 7.42
C ALA A 669 -2.53 32.34 6.91
N PRO A 670 -2.12 33.62 7.14
CA PRO A 670 -0.76 34.06 6.79
C PRO A 670 0.36 33.25 7.45
N LEU A 671 0.08 32.64 8.59
CA LEU A 671 1.02 31.81 9.34
C LEU A 671 1.06 30.34 8.83
N GLY A 672 0.18 29.95 7.93
CA GLY A 672 0.06 28.59 7.41
C GLY A 672 -1.39 28.10 7.39
N ARG A 673 -1.57 26.87 6.97
CA ARG A 673 -2.87 26.21 6.89
C ARG A 673 -3.17 25.46 8.19
N PHE A 674 -4.33 25.71 8.76
CA PHE A 674 -4.91 24.95 9.86
C PHE A 674 -6.02 24.06 9.34
N SER A 675 -6.07 22.81 9.80
CA SER A 675 -7.18 21.90 9.49
C SER A 675 -7.65 21.20 10.76
N LEU A 676 -8.96 21.13 10.95
CA LEU A 676 -9.59 20.25 11.93
C LEU A 676 -10.31 19.17 11.17
N ARG A 677 -9.89 17.94 11.36
CA ARG A 677 -10.49 16.75 10.79
C ARG A 677 -11.21 15.95 11.85
N LEU A 678 -12.40 15.49 11.50
CA LEU A 678 -13.25 14.63 12.31
C LEU A 678 -13.58 13.39 11.48
N ARG A 679 -13.26 12.20 11.98
CA ARG A 679 -13.57 10.92 11.34
C ARG A 679 -14.57 10.13 12.18
N ASN A 680 -15.40 9.34 11.50
CA ASN A 680 -16.42 8.50 12.15
C ASN A 680 -17.23 9.30 13.18
N LEU A 681 -17.91 10.37 12.74
CA LEU A 681 -18.59 11.35 13.61
C LEU A 681 -19.63 10.74 14.56
N ASP A 682 -20.30 9.69 14.12
CA ASP A 682 -21.31 8.96 14.89
C ASP A 682 -20.73 7.92 15.85
N ASP A 683 -19.40 7.78 15.90
CA ASP A 683 -18.65 6.82 16.74
C ASP A 683 -19.11 5.38 16.51
N ARG A 684 -19.40 5.05 15.28
CA ARG A 684 -19.88 3.73 14.90
C ARG A 684 -18.83 2.66 15.16
N VAL A 685 -19.22 1.57 15.82
CA VAL A 685 -18.42 0.36 15.92
C VAL A 685 -18.67 -0.48 14.66
N TYR A 686 -17.63 -0.74 13.88
CA TYR A 686 -17.70 -1.51 12.64
C TYR A 686 -16.48 -2.43 12.50
N ALA A 687 -16.65 -3.49 11.74
CA ALA A 687 -15.58 -4.44 11.45
C ALA A 687 -14.99 -4.19 10.07
N THR A 688 -13.68 -4.38 9.94
CA THR A 688 -12.96 -4.25 8.67
C THR A 688 -12.59 -5.59 8.05
N ARG A 689 -12.35 -6.61 8.88
CA ARG A 689 -12.01 -7.97 8.42
C ARG A 689 -12.23 -9.00 9.54
N PRO A 690 -12.41 -10.29 9.19
CA PRO A 690 -12.36 -11.36 10.17
C PRO A 690 -10.90 -11.63 10.58
N TYR A 691 -10.72 -12.10 11.80
CA TYR A 691 -9.45 -12.60 12.29
C TYR A 691 -9.68 -13.89 13.08
N GLY A 692 -9.18 -15.02 12.57
CA GLY A 692 -9.55 -16.33 13.13
C GLY A 692 -11.05 -16.65 13.00
N ALA A 693 -11.51 -17.69 13.68
CA ALA A 693 -12.87 -18.21 13.54
C ALA A 693 -13.93 -17.48 14.39
N GLY A 694 -13.52 -16.62 15.31
CA GLY A 694 -14.44 -16.06 16.30
C GLY A 694 -14.18 -14.62 16.71
N GLN A 695 -13.44 -13.84 15.90
CA GLN A 695 -13.18 -12.43 16.20
C GLN A 695 -13.10 -11.58 14.95
N PHE A 696 -13.38 -10.28 15.11
CA PHE A 696 -13.29 -9.29 14.04
C PHE A 696 -12.34 -8.16 14.39
N MET A 697 -11.53 -7.74 13.42
CA MET A 697 -10.80 -6.48 13.50
C MET A 697 -11.78 -5.33 13.38
N LEU A 698 -11.73 -4.39 14.31
CA LEU A 698 -12.57 -3.20 14.28
C LEU A 698 -11.90 -2.10 13.43
N GLY A 699 -12.72 -1.26 12.84
CA GLY A 699 -12.30 -0.02 12.20
C GLY A 699 -12.03 1.07 13.25
N GLU A 700 -11.56 2.22 12.79
CA GLU A 700 -11.20 3.33 13.68
C GLU A 700 -12.43 3.89 14.41
N PRO A 701 -12.32 4.21 15.74
CA PRO A 701 -13.36 4.91 16.47
C PRO A 701 -13.47 6.36 15.99
N ARG A 702 -14.42 7.13 16.54
CA ARG A 702 -14.44 8.58 16.31
C ARG A 702 -13.06 9.16 16.56
N TRP A 703 -12.54 9.86 15.58
CA TRP A 703 -11.22 10.47 15.60
C TRP A 703 -11.31 11.97 15.33
N TYR A 704 -10.48 12.75 15.99
CA TYR A 704 -10.27 14.15 15.64
C TYR A 704 -8.77 14.44 15.61
N GLU A 705 -8.39 15.30 14.71
CA GLU A 705 -7.02 15.78 14.58
C GLU A 705 -7.03 17.26 14.18
N LEU A 706 -6.26 18.06 14.90
CA LEU A 706 -5.93 19.43 14.55
C LEU A 706 -4.54 19.43 13.92
N THR A 707 -4.43 19.98 12.72
CA THR A 707 -3.15 20.05 12.01
C THR A 707 -2.79 21.48 11.66
N TRP A 708 -1.49 21.75 11.63
CA TRP A 708 -0.91 22.95 11.07
C TRP A 708 0.17 22.58 10.06
N GLN A 709 0.13 23.24 8.89
CA GLN A 709 1.12 23.03 7.84
C GLN A 709 1.53 24.35 7.19
N ARG A 710 2.80 24.46 6.83
CA ARG A 710 3.35 25.62 6.14
C ARG A 710 4.43 25.19 5.14
N SER A 711 4.43 25.84 3.98
CA SER A 711 5.51 25.78 2.99
C SER A 711 6.24 27.11 2.95
N PHE A 712 7.56 27.07 2.69
CA PHE A 712 8.47 28.22 2.66
C PHE A 712 9.23 28.25 1.35
#